data_180dfd00de813c1def928168add39449
#
_entry.id   180dfd00de813c1def928168add39449
#
_cell.length_a   1.000
_cell.length_b   1.000
_cell.length_c   1.000
_cell.angle_alpha   90.00
_cell.angle_beta   90.00
_cell.angle_gamma   90.00
#
_symmetry.space_group_name_H-M   'P 1'
#
loop_
_entity.id
_entity.type
_entity.pdbx_description
1 polymer ?
#
loop_
_entity_poly.entity_id
_entity_poly.type
_entity_poly.pdbx_seq_one_letter_code
_entity_poly.pdbx_strand_id
1 'polypeptide(L)'
;MSLQDVPVKNEYRSLIDNVVQDFYLPLLKEATVYKRAVGFFSSSSLVEISKGIAKMASSGGKIQIVASPYLSDEDIDAIKKGYAERNAVIENAVLRQISDERLDYYSMQRLNLLASLIADGVMDIRIAYTEDKHGIGMYHEKMGLIEDSVGNTIAFSGSMNESATAMSINYETIDVFRSWGDGNEAERVRLKEAAFYSIWNDCEPNIRVLEFPSVSKALIDKYKRTNPNFNIDDEQFPNQHHNLEGTVVIQSIGPRIPSDVSLHDYQKEAISAWVGENYHGIFDMATGTGKTFTGLGAISKLSEDLMDKLAVVIVCPYQHLVEQWVEDIVRFNMKPIIGYSSSPQKDWKSRLSKAVRDQKIRDDKSFFCFVCTNATFTNDFVQEQISKVRTPVLLVVDEAHNFGAASYSRLLDDRFTYRLALSATLERHRDEEGTALLYSFFGKKCITYSLERAIKEGKLTPYKYYPIVVNLSDDELSNYEQLSYEMSKCLIKDKSGKYKLNKYGEILALKRARIVAGAKEKLDALREEIKPYVHDNNILVYCGATNVDMYPDDSDDGDIRQIEAVTKILGNEFGMSVAQFTSSENMETRASIKEQFQCGNRLQAIVAIKCLDEGVNIPGIRTAFILASTTNPKEYIQRRGRVLRKAPNKPFAAIFDFVTLPRPLDTVSGLTTEQAQRDLSLVKNELSRIKEFGRLAENSMLANDLIWKIQDTYHITDEGAEEDIENYGRD
;
A
#
# COMPACT_ATOMS: atom_id res chain seq x y z
N MET A 1 -5.19 -31.21 35.41
CA MET A 1 -3.78 -31.00 35.78
C MET A 1 -3.69 -29.61 36.43
N SER A 2 -2.67 -29.39 37.25
CA SER A 2 -2.44 -28.09 37.86
C SER A 2 -1.44 -27.30 37.03
N LEU A 3 -1.44 -25.96 37.14
CA LEU A 3 -0.40 -25.11 36.53
C LEU A 3 1.01 -25.50 36.97
N GLN A 4 1.17 -26.12 38.15
CA GLN A 4 2.46 -26.64 38.63
C GLN A 4 3.00 -27.79 37.76
N ASP A 5 2.14 -28.54 37.10
CA ASP A 5 2.49 -29.65 36.22
C ASP A 5 2.96 -29.22 34.83
N VAL A 6 2.76 -27.93 34.46
CA VAL A 6 3.15 -27.38 33.19
C VAL A 6 4.58 -26.83 33.23
N PRO A 7 5.49 -27.31 32.39
CA PRO A 7 6.87 -26.80 32.37
C PRO A 7 6.89 -25.36 31.81
N VAL A 8 7.37 -24.42 32.62
CA VAL A 8 7.39 -23.00 32.29
C VAL A 8 8.78 -22.41 32.47
N LYS A 9 9.29 -21.68 31.51
CA LYS A 9 10.55 -20.92 31.61
C LYS A 9 10.33 -19.63 32.40
N ASN A 10 11.42 -19.07 32.90
CA ASN A 10 11.39 -17.79 33.63
C ASN A 10 11.26 -16.60 32.69
N GLU A 11 11.62 -16.77 31.41
CA GLU A 11 11.59 -15.76 30.38
C GLU A 11 11.26 -16.40 29.03
N TYR A 12 10.47 -15.70 28.19
CA TYR A 12 10.21 -16.04 26.77
C TYR A 12 10.50 -14.84 25.89
N ARG A 13 11.02 -15.10 24.69
CA ARG A 13 11.36 -14.10 23.69
C ARG A 13 10.75 -14.46 22.35
N SER A 14 9.91 -13.61 21.80
CA SER A 14 9.03 -13.91 20.64
C SER A 14 9.75 -14.41 19.38
N LEU A 15 11.00 -14.01 19.12
CA LEU A 15 11.76 -14.49 17.96
C LEU A 15 12.63 -15.73 18.25
N ILE A 16 12.69 -16.17 19.49
CA ILE A 16 13.46 -17.34 19.94
C ILE A 16 12.51 -18.48 20.31
N ASP A 17 11.45 -18.14 21.04
CA ASP A 17 10.43 -19.05 21.53
C ASP A 17 9.13 -18.87 20.72
N ASN A 18 8.37 -19.92 20.56
CA ASN A 18 6.99 -19.79 20.11
C ASN A 18 6.09 -19.53 21.33
N VAL A 19 5.95 -18.24 21.70
CA VAL A 19 5.26 -17.85 22.94
C VAL A 19 3.82 -18.36 22.99
N VAL A 20 3.14 -18.43 21.86
CA VAL A 20 1.76 -18.97 21.78
C VAL A 20 1.77 -20.47 22.10
N GLN A 21 2.63 -21.26 21.47
CA GLN A 21 2.69 -22.72 21.64
C GLN A 21 3.38 -23.15 22.93
N ASP A 22 4.42 -22.44 23.34
CA ASP A 22 5.30 -22.85 24.45
C ASP A 22 4.84 -22.26 25.80
N PHE A 23 4.04 -21.19 25.81
CA PHE A 23 3.59 -20.50 27.00
C PHE A 23 2.05 -20.44 27.09
N TYR A 24 1.37 -19.72 26.18
CA TYR A 24 -0.07 -19.48 26.32
C TYR A 24 -0.92 -20.75 26.22
N LEU A 25 -0.77 -21.55 25.20
CA LEU A 25 -1.62 -22.72 24.98
C LEU A 25 -1.50 -23.78 26.09
N PRO A 26 -0.32 -24.15 26.56
CA PRO A 26 -0.20 -25.14 27.68
C PRO A 26 -0.85 -24.65 28.97
N LEU A 27 -0.66 -23.36 29.31
CA LEU A 27 -1.16 -22.79 30.54
C LEU A 27 -2.67 -22.57 30.51
N LEU A 28 -3.21 -21.98 29.38
CA LEU A 28 -4.62 -21.73 29.27
C LEU A 28 -5.47 -23.00 29.19
N LYS A 29 -4.91 -24.12 28.79
CA LYS A 29 -5.57 -25.43 28.85
C LYS A 29 -5.92 -25.89 30.27
N GLU A 30 -5.12 -25.50 31.28
CA GLU A 30 -5.28 -25.87 32.64
C GLU A 30 -5.85 -24.74 33.53
N ALA A 31 -6.03 -23.55 32.93
CA ALA A 31 -6.50 -22.36 33.63
C ALA A 31 -8.02 -22.35 33.83
N THR A 32 -8.45 -21.75 34.94
CA THR A 32 -9.84 -21.39 35.24
C THR A 32 -10.08 -19.89 35.13
N VAL A 33 -9.03 -19.05 35.30
CA VAL A 33 -9.15 -17.61 35.18
C VAL A 33 -7.93 -17.10 34.39
N TYR A 34 -8.21 -16.23 33.42
CA TYR A 34 -7.20 -15.49 32.69
C TYR A 34 -7.47 -13.99 32.79
N LYS A 35 -6.49 -13.25 33.33
CA LYS A 35 -6.54 -11.80 33.47
C LYS A 35 -5.43 -11.17 32.64
N ARG A 36 -5.74 -10.13 31.86
CA ARG A 36 -4.78 -9.48 30.97
C ARG A 36 -4.93 -7.97 31.01
N ALA A 37 -3.83 -7.26 31.18
CA ALA A 37 -3.73 -5.82 31.00
C ALA A 37 -2.77 -5.54 29.84
N VAL A 38 -3.22 -4.77 28.82
CA VAL A 38 -2.49 -4.50 27.59
C VAL A 38 -2.51 -3.02 27.22
N GLY A 39 -1.38 -2.52 26.72
CA GLY A 39 -1.24 -1.12 26.33
C GLY A 39 -1.79 -0.81 24.93
N PHE A 40 -1.89 -1.79 24.06
CA PHE A 40 -2.45 -1.64 22.71
C PHE A 40 -3.48 -2.74 22.47
N PHE A 41 -4.62 -2.33 21.92
CA PHE A 41 -5.74 -3.19 21.65
C PHE A 41 -6.21 -2.95 20.21
N SER A 42 -6.28 -4.00 19.42
CA SER A 42 -6.78 -3.98 18.05
C SER A 42 -7.65 -5.21 17.78
N SER A 43 -8.40 -5.22 16.69
CA SER A 43 -9.17 -6.39 16.27
C SER A 43 -8.28 -7.62 16.05
N SER A 44 -7.07 -7.43 15.54
CA SER A 44 -6.08 -8.49 15.43
C SER A 44 -5.64 -9.05 16.79
N SER A 45 -5.56 -8.22 17.82
CA SER A 45 -5.33 -8.67 19.20
C SER A 45 -6.41 -9.64 19.68
N LEU A 46 -7.67 -9.28 19.48
CA LEU A 46 -8.82 -10.12 19.86
C LEU A 46 -8.78 -11.47 19.14
N VAL A 47 -8.46 -11.44 17.84
CA VAL A 47 -8.35 -12.65 17.01
C VAL A 47 -7.25 -13.58 17.55
N GLU A 48 -6.07 -13.03 17.85
CA GLU A 48 -4.96 -13.83 18.38
C GLU A 48 -5.21 -14.38 19.80
N ILE A 49 -5.86 -13.61 20.67
CA ILE A 49 -6.23 -14.06 22.03
C ILE A 49 -7.16 -15.27 21.95
N SER A 50 -8.06 -15.34 20.96
CA SER A 50 -9.04 -16.43 20.83
C SER A 50 -8.39 -17.81 20.68
N LYS A 51 -7.21 -17.91 20.08
CA LYS A 51 -6.46 -19.17 19.92
C LYS A 51 -6.14 -19.84 21.25
N GLY A 52 -5.72 -19.00 22.23
CA GLY A 52 -5.31 -19.51 23.55
C GLY A 52 -6.48 -19.77 24.50
N ILE A 53 -7.58 -19.05 24.35
CA ILE A 53 -8.67 -19.05 25.33
C ILE A 53 -9.83 -20.01 25.02
N ALA A 54 -9.93 -20.49 23.77
CA ALA A 54 -11.07 -21.31 23.36
C ALA A 54 -11.30 -22.53 24.26
N LYS A 55 -10.23 -23.25 24.62
CA LYS A 55 -10.32 -24.43 25.49
C LYS A 55 -10.69 -24.07 26.92
N MET A 56 -10.05 -23.05 27.51
CA MET A 56 -10.37 -22.57 28.84
C MET A 56 -11.84 -22.15 28.93
N ALA A 57 -12.34 -21.41 27.94
CA ALA A 57 -13.71 -20.98 27.85
C ALA A 57 -14.71 -22.14 27.75
N SER A 58 -14.41 -23.19 26.99
CA SER A 58 -15.24 -24.40 26.88
C SER A 58 -15.36 -25.17 28.20
N SER A 59 -14.41 -24.95 29.11
CA SER A 59 -14.38 -25.54 30.47
C SER A 59 -15.06 -24.65 31.53
N GLY A 60 -15.74 -23.57 31.14
CA GLY A 60 -16.40 -22.64 32.05
C GLY A 60 -15.48 -21.64 32.75
N GLY A 61 -14.27 -21.44 32.23
CA GLY A 61 -13.32 -20.46 32.74
C GLY A 61 -13.78 -19.01 32.53
N LYS A 62 -13.12 -18.07 33.23
CA LYS A 62 -13.40 -16.64 33.13
C LYS A 62 -12.20 -15.85 32.60
N ILE A 63 -12.49 -14.85 31.79
CA ILE A 63 -11.49 -14.02 31.13
C ILE A 63 -11.77 -12.55 31.44
N GLN A 64 -10.76 -11.83 31.91
CA GLN A 64 -10.85 -10.40 32.23
C GLN A 64 -9.73 -9.66 31.51
N ILE A 65 -10.10 -8.73 30.63
CA ILE A 65 -9.16 -7.94 29.85
C ILE A 65 -9.32 -6.46 30.16
N VAL A 66 -8.19 -5.79 30.47
CA VAL A 66 -8.11 -4.33 30.53
C VAL A 66 -7.24 -3.89 29.38
N ALA A 67 -7.75 -3.06 28.51
CA ALA A 67 -7.05 -2.58 27.32
C ALA A 67 -7.16 -1.06 27.19
N SER A 68 -6.15 -0.42 26.58
CA SER A 68 -6.19 0.98 26.17
C SER A 68 -6.67 1.04 24.72
N PRO A 69 -7.74 1.78 24.40
CA PRO A 69 -8.08 2.04 23.01
C PRO A 69 -7.04 2.97 22.38
N TYR A 70 -6.78 2.81 21.09
CA TYR A 70 -6.02 3.80 20.35
C TYR A 70 -6.84 5.08 20.22
N LEU A 71 -6.35 6.19 20.79
CA LEU A 71 -6.99 7.50 20.73
C LEU A 71 -6.23 8.40 19.78
N SER A 72 -6.92 9.02 18.81
CA SER A 72 -6.36 10.07 17.96
C SER A 72 -6.24 11.39 18.73
N ASP A 73 -5.46 12.34 18.21
CA ASP A 73 -5.34 13.67 18.82
C ASP A 73 -6.71 14.37 18.89
N GLU A 74 -7.57 14.17 17.89
CA GLU A 74 -8.94 14.70 17.88
C GLU A 74 -9.80 14.05 18.99
N ASP A 75 -9.65 12.76 19.23
CA ASP A 75 -10.33 12.06 20.32
C ASP A 75 -9.88 12.62 21.67
N ILE A 76 -8.58 12.83 21.86
CA ILE A 76 -8.02 13.43 23.08
C ILE A 76 -8.56 14.86 23.30
N ASP A 77 -8.60 15.68 22.25
CA ASP A 77 -9.13 17.04 22.34
C ASP A 77 -10.62 17.10 22.62
N ALA A 78 -11.39 16.20 22.00
CA ALA A 78 -12.82 16.06 22.30
C ALA A 78 -13.08 15.65 23.75
N ILE A 79 -12.28 14.72 24.28
CA ILE A 79 -12.36 14.29 25.68
C ILE A 79 -12.02 15.47 26.63
N LYS A 80 -11.03 16.29 26.30
CA LYS A 80 -10.68 17.51 27.08
C LYS A 80 -11.80 18.57 27.10
N LYS A 81 -12.55 18.67 26.00
CA LYS A 81 -13.61 19.68 25.85
C LYS A 81 -14.89 19.39 26.65
N GLY A 82 -15.18 18.15 26.98
CA GLY A 82 -16.40 17.84 27.69
C GLY A 82 -16.46 16.46 28.32
N TYR A 83 -16.67 16.41 29.62
CA TYR A 83 -16.78 15.15 30.38
C TYR A 83 -17.96 14.30 29.94
N ALA A 84 -19.03 14.94 29.37
CA ALA A 84 -20.22 14.23 28.90
C ALA A 84 -20.03 13.51 27.56
N GLU A 85 -19.09 13.96 26.72
CA GLU A 85 -18.83 13.35 25.41
C GLU A 85 -17.70 12.31 25.45
N ARG A 86 -17.01 12.23 26.55
CA ARG A 86 -15.81 11.42 26.76
C ARG A 86 -16.01 9.94 26.50
N ASN A 87 -17.09 9.37 27.05
CA ASN A 87 -17.40 7.95 26.84
C ASN A 87 -17.68 7.64 25.35
N ALA A 88 -18.42 8.51 24.67
CA ALA A 88 -18.72 8.36 23.25
C ALA A 88 -17.46 8.40 22.36
N VAL A 89 -16.48 9.24 22.71
CA VAL A 89 -15.21 9.33 21.95
C VAL A 89 -14.37 8.07 22.15
N ILE A 90 -14.27 7.57 23.39
CA ILE A 90 -13.56 6.32 23.69
C ILE A 90 -14.25 5.13 23.01
N GLU A 91 -15.57 5.05 23.05
CA GLU A 91 -16.35 4.03 22.36
C GLU A 91 -16.08 4.04 20.86
N ASN A 92 -16.05 5.20 20.23
CA ASN A 92 -15.74 5.35 18.81
C ASN A 92 -14.29 4.92 18.47
N ALA A 93 -13.32 5.14 19.36
CA ALA A 93 -11.96 4.68 19.17
C ALA A 93 -11.87 3.14 19.18
N VAL A 94 -12.55 2.48 20.11
CA VAL A 94 -12.63 1.01 20.15
C VAL A 94 -13.32 0.45 18.91
N LEU A 95 -14.43 1.06 18.48
CA LEU A 95 -15.15 0.64 17.28
C LEU A 95 -14.30 0.72 16.03
N ARG A 96 -13.49 1.78 15.89
CA ARG A 96 -12.56 1.91 14.75
C ARG A 96 -11.57 0.75 14.71
N GLN A 97 -11.00 0.34 15.83
CA GLN A 97 -10.06 -0.77 15.90
C GLN A 97 -10.68 -2.13 15.56
N ILE A 98 -11.97 -2.32 15.87
CA ILE A 98 -12.67 -3.58 15.60
C ILE A 98 -13.24 -3.65 14.17
N SER A 99 -13.61 -2.50 13.57
CA SER A 99 -14.31 -2.45 12.29
C SER A 99 -13.42 -2.44 11.05
N ASP A 100 -12.11 -2.23 11.21
CA ASP A 100 -11.19 -1.87 10.10
C ASP A 100 -10.61 -3.05 9.31
N GLU A 101 -10.90 -4.30 9.67
CA GLU A 101 -10.30 -5.45 8.99
C GLU A 101 -11.26 -6.13 8.02
N ARG A 102 -10.81 -6.33 6.78
CA ARG A 102 -11.36 -7.36 5.88
C ARG A 102 -10.88 -8.70 6.38
N LEU A 103 -11.65 -9.27 7.30
CA LEU A 103 -11.31 -10.50 7.97
C LEU A 103 -11.41 -11.68 7.00
N ASP A 104 -10.41 -12.56 7.02
CA ASP A 104 -10.48 -13.86 6.40
C ASP A 104 -11.50 -14.76 7.16
N TYR A 105 -11.76 -15.94 6.62
CA TYR A 105 -12.72 -16.88 7.20
C TYR A 105 -12.39 -17.20 8.68
N TYR A 106 -11.12 -17.49 9.00
CA TYR A 106 -10.70 -17.89 10.34
C TYR A 106 -10.75 -16.70 11.31
N SER A 107 -10.32 -15.54 10.89
CA SER A 107 -10.44 -14.31 11.69
C SER A 107 -11.91 -13.99 12.01
N MET A 108 -12.81 -14.15 11.05
CA MET A 108 -14.24 -13.96 11.28
C MET A 108 -14.81 -15.00 12.25
N GLN A 109 -14.39 -16.27 12.17
CA GLN A 109 -14.82 -17.31 13.12
C GLN A 109 -14.31 -17.01 14.54
N ARG A 110 -13.08 -16.54 14.69
CA ARG A 110 -12.53 -16.13 15.99
C ARG A 110 -13.27 -14.93 16.58
N LEU A 111 -13.63 -13.93 15.79
CA LEU A 111 -14.46 -12.82 16.25
C LEU A 111 -15.87 -13.26 16.65
N ASN A 112 -16.48 -14.19 15.91
CA ASN A 112 -17.73 -14.80 16.29
C ASN A 112 -17.61 -15.51 17.64
N LEU A 113 -16.53 -16.23 17.89
CA LEU A 113 -16.25 -16.89 19.16
C LEU A 113 -16.10 -15.85 20.29
N LEU A 114 -15.31 -14.80 20.08
CA LEU A 114 -15.14 -13.73 21.07
C LEU A 114 -16.45 -13.02 21.40
N ALA A 115 -17.25 -12.70 20.38
CA ALA A 115 -18.56 -12.10 20.56
C ALA A 115 -19.48 -12.99 21.42
N SER A 116 -19.46 -14.31 21.20
CA SER A 116 -20.22 -15.27 21.99
C SER A 116 -19.74 -15.33 23.43
N LEU A 117 -18.41 -15.38 23.66
CA LEU A 117 -17.83 -15.41 25.00
C LEU A 117 -18.20 -14.18 25.84
N ILE A 118 -18.19 -12.99 25.22
CA ILE A 118 -18.60 -11.74 25.88
C ILE A 118 -20.11 -11.78 26.19
N ALA A 119 -20.92 -12.18 25.24
CA ALA A 119 -22.38 -12.22 25.42
C ALA A 119 -22.82 -13.24 26.48
N ASP A 120 -22.09 -14.35 26.58
CA ASP A 120 -22.36 -15.40 27.58
C ASP A 120 -21.73 -15.08 28.95
N GLY A 121 -21.06 -13.94 29.10
CA GLY A 121 -20.45 -13.49 30.35
C GLY A 121 -19.21 -14.29 30.79
N VAL A 122 -18.61 -15.05 29.86
CA VAL A 122 -17.35 -15.75 30.05
C VAL A 122 -16.17 -14.78 29.96
N MET A 123 -16.26 -13.81 29.05
CA MET A 123 -15.25 -12.77 28.85
C MET A 123 -15.82 -11.39 29.20
N ASP A 124 -15.06 -10.62 29.96
CA ASP A 124 -15.33 -9.22 30.27
C ASP A 124 -14.13 -8.35 29.85
N ILE A 125 -14.41 -7.25 29.15
CA ILE A 125 -13.39 -6.32 28.64
C ILE A 125 -13.69 -4.93 29.19
N ARG A 126 -12.66 -4.26 29.74
CA ARG A 126 -12.72 -2.89 30.22
C ARG A 126 -11.68 -2.03 29.50
N ILE A 127 -12.01 -0.75 29.32
CA ILE A 127 -11.15 0.22 28.63
C ILE A 127 -10.51 1.13 29.68
N ALA A 128 -9.17 1.16 29.68
CA ALA A 128 -8.37 1.98 30.58
C ALA A 128 -7.64 3.11 29.84
N TYR A 129 -7.54 4.27 30.49
CA TYR A 129 -6.74 5.41 30.06
C TYR A 129 -6.18 6.15 31.29
N THR A 130 -5.09 6.88 31.12
CA THR A 130 -4.53 7.69 32.21
C THR A 130 -5.09 9.10 32.20
N GLU A 131 -5.30 9.68 33.39
CA GLU A 131 -5.80 11.04 33.56
C GLU A 131 -5.08 11.70 34.71
N ASP A 132 -4.41 12.81 34.41
CA ASP A 132 -3.76 13.64 35.43
C ASP A 132 -4.07 15.14 35.22
N LYS A 133 -3.43 16.00 36.04
CA LYS A 133 -3.60 17.47 35.95
C LYS A 133 -3.13 18.08 34.61
N HIS A 134 -2.38 17.34 33.83
CA HIS A 134 -1.79 17.80 32.58
C HIS A 134 -2.56 17.28 31.34
N GLY A 135 -3.43 16.30 31.51
CA GLY A 135 -4.27 15.79 30.43
C GLY A 135 -4.57 14.30 30.51
N ILE A 136 -5.03 13.77 29.38
CA ILE A 136 -5.38 12.36 29.20
C ILE A 136 -4.27 11.72 28.39
N GLY A 137 -3.80 10.55 28.85
CA GLY A 137 -2.77 9.75 28.21
C GLY A 137 -3.21 8.31 27.99
N MET A 138 -2.34 7.55 27.38
CA MET A 138 -2.57 6.15 27.07
C MET A 138 -2.19 5.26 28.26
N TYR A 139 -3.06 4.32 28.60
CA TYR A 139 -2.71 3.21 29.48
C TYR A 139 -1.77 2.25 28.72
N HIS A 140 -0.59 1.96 29.28
CA HIS A 140 0.45 1.22 28.53
C HIS A 140 1.11 0.09 29.34
N GLU A 141 0.41 -0.51 30.30
CA GLU A 141 0.89 -1.68 31.01
C GLU A 141 0.74 -2.95 30.15
N LYS A 142 1.60 -3.94 30.41
CA LYS A 142 1.57 -5.24 29.75
C LYS A 142 1.84 -6.32 30.78
N MET A 143 0.80 -6.76 31.46
CA MET A 143 0.86 -7.86 32.42
C MET A 143 -0.29 -8.85 32.23
N GLY A 144 -0.10 -10.07 32.66
CA GLY A 144 -1.13 -11.09 32.70
C GLY A 144 -1.03 -12.00 33.91
N LEU A 145 -2.17 -12.59 34.24
CA LEU A 145 -2.30 -13.57 35.33
C LEU A 145 -3.09 -14.77 34.80
N ILE A 146 -2.59 -15.96 35.08
CA ILE A 146 -3.26 -17.22 34.73
C ILE A 146 -3.42 -18.02 36.03
N GLU A 147 -4.66 -18.37 36.38
CA GLU A 147 -5.00 -19.02 37.66
C GLU A 147 -5.65 -20.39 37.40
N ASP A 148 -5.28 -21.41 38.16
CA ASP A 148 -5.97 -22.70 38.08
C ASP A 148 -7.05 -22.87 39.18
N SER A 149 -7.72 -24.02 39.19
CA SER A 149 -8.80 -24.33 40.12
C SER A 149 -8.34 -24.60 41.55
N VAL A 150 -7.04 -24.79 41.79
CA VAL A 150 -6.47 -25.07 43.12
C VAL A 150 -5.74 -23.87 43.72
N GLY A 151 -5.77 -22.72 43.05
CA GLY A 151 -5.25 -21.45 43.57
C GLY A 151 -3.79 -21.19 43.23
N ASN A 152 -3.22 -21.89 42.24
CA ASN A 152 -1.93 -21.53 41.73
C ASN A 152 -2.08 -20.42 40.68
N THR A 153 -1.18 -19.44 40.74
CA THR A 153 -1.16 -18.30 39.81
C THR A 153 0.21 -18.21 39.13
N ILE A 154 0.19 -18.02 37.82
CA ILE A 154 1.33 -17.57 37.06
C ILE A 154 1.06 -16.08 36.68
N ALA A 155 1.99 -15.20 37.10
CA ALA A 155 2.03 -13.83 36.68
C ALA A 155 3.09 -13.64 35.61
N PHE A 156 2.83 -12.78 34.61
CA PHE A 156 3.83 -12.43 33.62
C PHE A 156 3.74 -10.97 33.25
N SER A 157 4.87 -10.38 32.88
CA SER A 157 4.93 -8.98 32.39
C SER A 157 6.14 -8.79 31.47
N GLY A 158 6.07 -7.78 30.58
CA GLY A 158 7.15 -7.52 29.64
C GLY A 158 6.77 -6.46 28.62
N SER A 159 7.37 -6.53 27.44
CA SER A 159 7.09 -5.57 26.35
C SER A 159 5.93 -6.01 25.46
N MET A 160 5.52 -7.27 25.51
CA MET A 160 4.59 -7.89 24.57
C MET A 160 3.15 -7.35 24.66
N ASN A 161 2.70 -6.74 23.56
CA ASN A 161 1.30 -6.40 23.33
C ASN A 161 0.53 -7.61 22.75
N GLU A 162 -0.79 -7.58 22.90
CA GLU A 162 -1.69 -8.52 22.24
C GLU A 162 -1.95 -8.06 20.81
N SER A 163 -0.97 -8.22 19.92
CA SER A 163 -1.13 -7.98 18.48
C SER A 163 -0.46 -9.08 17.68
N ALA A 164 -0.97 -9.38 16.50
CA ALA A 164 -0.39 -10.38 15.61
C ALA A 164 1.09 -10.07 15.29
N THR A 165 1.44 -8.80 15.17
CA THR A 165 2.82 -8.33 14.93
C THR A 165 3.71 -8.49 16.14
N ALA A 166 3.20 -8.27 17.36
CA ALA A 166 3.98 -8.45 18.60
C ALA A 166 4.32 -9.94 18.85
N MET A 167 3.40 -10.84 18.50
CA MET A 167 3.59 -12.28 18.72
C MET A 167 4.46 -12.96 17.65
N SER A 168 4.58 -12.37 16.45
CA SER A 168 5.23 -13.02 15.32
C SER A 168 6.37 -12.25 14.65
N ILE A 169 6.41 -10.92 14.76
CA ILE A 169 7.33 -10.07 13.99
C ILE A 169 8.24 -9.24 14.89
N ASN A 170 7.71 -8.67 15.99
CA ASN A 170 8.49 -7.84 16.91
C ASN A 170 9.33 -8.68 17.86
N TYR A 171 10.49 -8.15 18.26
CA TYR A 171 11.26 -8.74 19.35
C TYR A 171 10.69 -8.28 20.69
N GLU A 172 9.93 -9.15 21.33
CA GLU A 172 9.26 -8.90 22.59
C GLU A 172 9.69 -9.90 23.63
N THR A 173 9.67 -9.50 24.89
CA THR A 173 10.02 -10.38 26.03
C THR A 173 8.91 -10.40 27.06
N ILE A 174 8.74 -11.54 27.71
CA ILE A 174 7.90 -11.68 28.90
C ILE A 174 8.69 -12.38 29.98
N ASP A 175 8.70 -11.80 31.19
CA ASP A 175 9.17 -12.41 32.42
C ASP A 175 8.02 -13.12 33.12
N VAL A 176 8.27 -14.30 33.66
CA VAL A 176 7.25 -15.18 34.23
C VAL A 176 7.56 -15.45 35.70
N PHE A 177 6.56 -15.34 36.57
CA PHE A 177 6.62 -15.53 38.01
C PHE A 177 5.54 -16.51 38.44
N ARG A 178 5.88 -17.40 39.37
CA ARG A 178 5.02 -18.49 39.90
C ARG A 178 4.64 -18.23 41.32
N SER A 179 3.40 -18.42 41.71
CA SER A 179 2.94 -18.28 43.11
C SER A 179 3.54 -19.33 44.05
N TRP A 180 4.00 -20.45 43.51
CA TRP A 180 4.68 -21.54 44.21
C TRP A 180 6.20 -21.50 44.08
N GLY A 181 6.75 -20.44 43.46
CA GLY A 181 8.18 -20.19 43.33
C GLY A 181 8.83 -19.79 44.65
N ASP A 182 10.06 -19.27 44.59
CA ASP A 182 10.71 -18.73 45.76
C ASP A 182 9.97 -17.51 46.34
N GLY A 183 10.37 -17.05 47.55
CA GLY A 183 9.66 -15.95 48.21
C GLY A 183 9.59 -14.67 47.41
N ASN A 184 10.55 -14.40 46.54
CA ASN A 184 10.57 -13.23 45.66
C ASN A 184 9.61 -13.38 44.45
N GLU A 185 9.53 -14.59 43.86
CA GLU A 185 8.56 -14.87 42.82
C GLU A 185 7.11 -14.75 43.33
N ALA A 186 6.84 -15.41 44.44
CA ALA A 186 5.51 -15.38 45.07
C ALA A 186 5.07 -13.96 45.46
N GLU A 187 6.00 -13.11 45.94
CA GLU A 187 5.74 -11.71 46.23
C GLU A 187 5.40 -10.93 44.99
N ARG A 188 6.14 -11.15 43.89
CA ARG A 188 5.84 -10.50 42.60
C ARG A 188 4.46 -10.88 42.05
N VAL A 189 4.06 -12.16 42.20
CA VAL A 189 2.71 -12.60 41.81
C VAL A 189 1.66 -11.82 42.62
N ARG A 190 1.80 -11.74 43.95
CA ARG A 190 0.87 -11.00 44.83
C ARG A 190 0.75 -9.50 44.45
N LEU A 191 1.88 -8.86 44.12
CA LEU A 191 1.91 -7.47 43.68
C LEU A 191 1.17 -7.28 42.35
N LYS A 192 1.34 -8.21 41.40
CA LYS A 192 0.63 -8.15 40.10
C LYS A 192 -0.86 -8.46 40.27
N GLU A 193 -1.26 -9.36 41.13
CA GLU A 193 -2.66 -9.62 41.49
C GLU A 193 -3.31 -8.36 42.08
N ALA A 194 -2.63 -7.72 43.06
CA ALA A 194 -3.11 -6.48 43.67
C ALA A 194 -3.25 -5.32 42.63
N ALA A 195 -2.23 -5.17 41.79
CA ALA A 195 -2.26 -4.15 40.74
C ALA A 195 -3.41 -4.38 39.73
N PHE A 196 -3.58 -5.63 39.26
CA PHE A 196 -4.70 -5.92 38.37
C PHE A 196 -6.05 -5.66 39.02
N TYR A 197 -6.21 -6.06 40.30
CA TYR A 197 -7.44 -5.82 41.08
C TYR A 197 -7.73 -4.32 41.22
N SER A 198 -6.71 -3.53 41.53
CA SER A 198 -6.84 -2.07 41.65
C SER A 198 -7.27 -1.41 40.34
N ILE A 199 -6.63 -1.78 39.23
CA ILE A 199 -6.97 -1.31 37.89
C ILE A 199 -8.39 -1.75 37.51
N TRP A 200 -8.67 -3.05 37.61
CA TRP A 200 -9.97 -3.60 37.23
C TRP A 200 -11.15 -2.89 37.91
N ASN A 201 -11.00 -2.51 39.18
CA ASN A 201 -12.05 -1.87 39.96
C ASN A 201 -12.02 -0.33 39.93
N ASP A 202 -11.29 0.28 39.00
CA ASP A 202 -11.14 1.75 38.89
C ASP A 202 -10.64 2.39 40.21
N CYS A 203 -9.74 1.70 40.91
CA CYS A 203 -9.17 2.15 42.18
C CYS A 203 -7.73 2.65 42.08
N GLU A 204 -7.10 2.50 40.92
CA GLU A 204 -5.71 2.93 40.70
C GLU A 204 -5.65 4.45 40.51
N PRO A 205 -4.79 5.20 41.25
CA PRO A 205 -4.65 6.63 41.08
C PRO A 205 -4.25 7.01 39.66
N ASN A 206 -4.89 8.03 39.10
CA ASN A 206 -4.65 8.58 37.75
C ASN A 206 -4.93 7.59 36.60
N ILE A 207 -5.57 6.46 36.85
CA ILE A 207 -6.10 5.57 35.83
C ILE A 207 -7.62 5.60 35.93
N ARG A 208 -8.29 5.64 34.80
CA ARG A 208 -9.73 5.49 34.68
C ARG A 208 -10.06 4.25 33.88
N VAL A 209 -11.00 3.47 34.38
CA VAL A 209 -11.42 2.22 33.75
C VAL A 209 -12.91 2.25 33.50
N LEU A 210 -13.30 2.04 32.25
CA LEU A 210 -14.69 2.02 31.79
C LEU A 210 -15.08 0.59 31.40
N GLU A 211 -16.33 0.24 31.63
CA GLU A 211 -16.90 -0.99 31.06
C GLU A 211 -16.87 -0.96 29.54
N PHE A 212 -16.80 -2.13 28.90
CA PHE A 212 -16.78 -2.21 27.45
C PHE A 212 -17.98 -1.46 26.87
N PRO A 213 -17.78 -0.57 25.87
CA PRO A 213 -18.82 0.34 25.41
C PRO A 213 -20.05 -0.34 24.89
N SER A 214 -21.22 0.22 25.15
CA SER A 214 -22.51 -0.31 24.71
C SER A 214 -22.62 -0.40 23.19
N VAL A 215 -22.01 0.54 22.47
CA VAL A 215 -21.93 0.55 21.00
C VAL A 215 -21.09 -0.63 20.49
N SER A 216 -20.02 -0.97 21.21
CA SER A 216 -19.19 -2.14 20.89
C SER A 216 -19.94 -3.46 21.09
N LYS A 217 -20.85 -3.53 22.07
CA LYS A 217 -21.74 -4.69 22.22
C LYS A 217 -22.60 -4.93 20.98
N ALA A 218 -23.21 -3.89 20.43
CA ALA A 218 -24.00 -4.01 19.21
C ALA A 218 -23.17 -4.50 18.00
N LEU A 219 -21.90 -4.10 17.91
CA LEU A 219 -21.00 -4.61 16.90
C LEU A 219 -20.63 -6.07 17.16
N ILE A 220 -20.33 -6.43 18.41
CA ILE A 220 -20.03 -7.82 18.81
C ILE A 220 -21.20 -8.74 18.54
N ASP A 221 -22.42 -8.31 18.84
CA ASP A 221 -23.67 -9.07 18.58
C ASP A 221 -23.84 -9.40 17.08
N LYS A 222 -23.30 -8.57 16.17
CA LYS A 222 -23.27 -8.85 14.74
C LYS A 222 -22.45 -10.10 14.39
N TYR A 223 -21.43 -10.42 15.17
CA TYR A 223 -20.57 -11.60 14.98
C TYR A 223 -20.99 -12.79 15.84
N LYS A 224 -21.91 -12.58 16.80
CA LYS A 224 -22.40 -13.65 17.67
C LYS A 224 -23.11 -14.75 16.87
N ARG A 225 -22.81 -16.01 17.19
CA ARG A 225 -23.51 -17.19 16.68
C ARG A 225 -24.15 -17.98 17.82
N THR A 226 -25.24 -18.67 17.54
CA THR A 226 -25.93 -19.52 18.51
C THR A 226 -25.02 -20.66 19.02
N ASN A 227 -24.18 -21.20 18.14
CA ASN A 227 -23.20 -22.25 18.47
C ASN A 227 -21.81 -21.78 18.04
N PRO A 228 -20.97 -21.23 18.94
CA PRO A 228 -19.61 -20.84 18.61
C PRO A 228 -18.74 -22.08 18.31
N ASN A 229 -17.88 -21.96 17.31
CA ASN A 229 -16.91 -23.01 16.99
C ASN A 229 -15.68 -22.88 17.90
N PHE A 230 -15.57 -23.72 18.91
CA PHE A 230 -14.43 -23.78 19.83
C PHE A 230 -13.21 -24.50 19.23
N ASN A 231 -13.37 -25.24 18.14
CA ASN A 231 -12.31 -26.02 17.50
C ASN A 231 -11.74 -25.32 16.24
N ILE A 232 -11.98 -24.03 16.08
CA ILE A 232 -11.55 -23.29 14.88
C ILE A 232 -10.03 -23.36 14.64
N ASP A 233 -9.23 -23.44 15.71
CA ASP A 233 -7.79 -23.55 15.57
C ASP A 233 -7.36 -24.95 15.11
N ASP A 234 -8.12 -26.00 15.45
CA ASP A 234 -7.90 -27.35 14.95
C ASP A 234 -8.27 -27.47 13.46
N GLU A 235 -9.27 -26.73 13.00
CA GLU A 235 -9.61 -26.62 11.56
C GLU A 235 -8.52 -25.87 10.77
N GLN A 236 -7.92 -24.85 11.35
CA GLN A 236 -6.83 -24.07 10.74
C GLN A 236 -5.49 -24.82 10.80
N PHE A 237 -5.23 -25.55 11.92
CA PHE A 237 -4.01 -26.30 12.19
C PHE A 237 -4.37 -27.74 12.63
N PRO A 238 -4.83 -28.60 11.71
CA PRO A 238 -5.18 -29.98 12.07
C PRO A 238 -3.99 -30.67 12.74
N ASN A 239 -4.27 -31.31 13.86
CA ASN A 239 -3.26 -31.99 14.69
C ASN A 239 -2.41 -32.95 13.88
N GLN A 240 -1.08 -32.78 13.92
CA GLN A 240 -0.11 -33.69 13.29
C GLN A 240 -0.04 -35.07 13.95
N HIS A 241 -0.93 -35.40 14.87
CA HIS A 241 -0.98 -36.66 15.61
C HIS A 241 -2.32 -37.38 15.43
N HIS A 242 -2.58 -37.92 14.25
CA HIS A 242 -3.40 -39.14 14.11
C HIS A 242 -2.96 -39.94 12.90
N ASN A 243 -2.26 -41.04 13.25
CA ASN A 243 -2.12 -42.32 12.58
C ASN A 243 -2.27 -42.42 11.05
N LEU A 244 -1.13 -42.68 10.48
CA LEU A 244 -0.87 -43.72 9.46
C LEU A 244 -2.05 -44.66 9.20
N GLU A 245 -2.83 -44.35 8.16
CA GLU A 245 -3.28 -45.29 7.14
C GLU A 245 -4.00 -44.53 6.02
N GLY A 246 -3.30 -44.43 4.87
CA GLY A 246 -3.90 -44.27 3.55
C GLY A 246 -4.44 -42.91 3.17
N THR A 247 -3.62 -42.00 2.88
CA THR A 247 -3.48 -41.10 1.72
C THR A 247 -2.51 -39.96 2.11
N VAL A 248 -1.34 -39.95 1.51
CA VAL A 248 -0.37 -38.87 1.68
C VAL A 248 -0.96 -37.61 1.06
N VAL A 249 -1.62 -36.78 1.85
CA VAL A 249 -1.88 -35.37 1.50
C VAL A 249 -0.52 -34.67 1.63
N ILE A 250 0.15 -34.52 0.51
CA ILE A 250 1.36 -33.69 0.42
C ILE A 250 0.94 -32.28 0.80
N GLN A 251 1.29 -31.82 2.01
CA GLN A 251 1.17 -30.42 2.36
C GLN A 251 2.01 -29.63 1.36
N SER A 252 1.37 -28.77 0.58
CA SER A 252 2.06 -27.94 -0.40
C SER A 252 2.96 -26.94 0.31
N ILE A 253 4.27 -27.04 0.07
CA ILE A 253 5.29 -26.17 0.68
C ILE A 253 5.37 -24.83 -0.04
N GLY A 254 4.89 -24.75 -1.29
CA GLY A 254 5.00 -23.63 -2.21
C GLY A 254 3.74 -22.78 -2.33
N PRO A 255 3.79 -21.79 -3.24
CA PRO A 255 2.69 -20.85 -3.49
C PRO A 255 1.44 -21.55 -4.02
N ARG A 256 0.29 -21.09 -3.55
CA ARG A 256 -1.03 -21.55 -4.01
C ARG A 256 -1.97 -20.37 -4.15
N ILE A 257 -2.86 -20.43 -5.11
CA ILE A 257 -3.94 -19.45 -5.25
C ILE A 257 -4.89 -19.64 -4.07
N PRO A 258 -5.14 -18.59 -3.25
CA PRO A 258 -6.06 -18.68 -2.12
C PRO A 258 -7.47 -19.07 -2.56
N SER A 259 -8.20 -19.80 -1.73
CA SER A 259 -9.56 -20.26 -2.05
C SER A 259 -10.58 -19.14 -2.20
N ASP A 260 -10.33 -17.99 -1.60
CA ASP A 260 -11.11 -16.75 -1.70
C ASP A 260 -10.76 -15.90 -2.94
N VAL A 261 -9.70 -16.26 -3.67
CA VAL A 261 -9.24 -15.57 -4.88
C VAL A 261 -9.68 -16.32 -6.13
N SER A 262 -10.52 -15.67 -6.92
CA SER A 262 -10.88 -16.15 -8.26
C SER A 262 -10.20 -15.29 -9.33
N LEU A 263 -9.28 -15.87 -10.07
CA LEU A 263 -8.66 -15.20 -11.21
C LEU A 263 -9.70 -14.97 -12.32
N HIS A 264 -9.68 -13.78 -12.88
CA HIS A 264 -10.49 -13.44 -14.05
C HIS A 264 -10.05 -14.21 -15.30
N ASP A 265 -10.93 -14.33 -16.29
CA ASP A 265 -10.65 -15.11 -17.50
C ASP A 265 -9.44 -14.58 -18.27
N TYR A 266 -9.29 -13.26 -18.39
CA TYR A 266 -8.10 -12.66 -19.01
C TYR A 266 -6.79 -12.95 -18.22
N GLN A 267 -6.86 -13.12 -16.90
CA GLN A 267 -5.70 -13.49 -16.08
C GLN A 267 -5.32 -14.96 -16.33
N LYS A 268 -6.32 -15.83 -16.43
CA LYS A 268 -6.11 -17.25 -16.82
C LYS A 268 -5.58 -17.38 -18.24
N GLU A 269 -6.10 -16.55 -19.18
CA GLU A 269 -5.61 -16.46 -20.56
C GLU A 269 -4.11 -16.11 -20.57
N ALA A 270 -3.71 -15.07 -19.81
CA ALA A 270 -2.32 -14.65 -19.71
C ALA A 270 -1.40 -15.76 -19.18
N ILE A 271 -1.83 -16.43 -18.10
CA ILE A 271 -1.07 -17.54 -17.50
C ILE A 271 -0.95 -18.71 -18.46
N SER A 272 -2.04 -19.11 -19.11
CA SER A 272 -2.06 -20.21 -20.07
C SER A 272 -1.15 -19.93 -21.27
N ALA A 273 -1.17 -18.71 -21.79
CA ALA A 273 -0.28 -18.30 -22.87
C ALA A 273 1.20 -18.33 -22.45
N TRP A 274 1.51 -17.90 -21.21
CA TRP A 274 2.86 -17.94 -20.67
C TRP A 274 3.39 -19.36 -20.47
N VAL A 275 2.53 -20.28 -20.01
CA VAL A 275 2.85 -21.72 -19.96
C VAL A 275 3.15 -22.26 -21.35
N GLY A 276 2.35 -21.89 -22.37
CA GLY A 276 2.56 -22.27 -23.76
C GLY A 276 3.87 -21.76 -24.37
N GLU A 277 4.44 -20.67 -23.82
CA GLU A 277 5.72 -20.10 -24.20
C GLU A 277 6.88 -20.59 -23.30
N ASN A 278 6.76 -21.78 -22.72
CA ASN A 278 7.75 -22.37 -21.82
C ASN A 278 8.13 -21.46 -20.65
N TYR A 279 7.14 -20.76 -20.09
CA TYR A 279 7.28 -19.86 -18.96
C TYR A 279 8.20 -18.65 -19.24
N HIS A 280 8.21 -18.16 -20.48
CA HIS A 280 8.83 -16.92 -20.89
C HIS A 280 7.77 -15.99 -21.46
N GLY A 281 7.70 -14.75 -20.99
CA GLY A 281 6.74 -13.83 -21.59
C GLY A 281 6.51 -12.53 -20.82
N ILE A 282 5.65 -11.75 -21.42
CA ILE A 282 5.32 -10.40 -21.00
C ILE A 282 3.82 -10.30 -20.79
N PHE A 283 3.40 -9.85 -19.61
CA PHE A 283 2.02 -9.44 -19.35
C PHE A 283 1.92 -7.93 -19.50
N ASP A 284 1.45 -7.52 -20.68
CA ASP A 284 1.18 -6.11 -21.01
C ASP A 284 -0.27 -5.80 -20.60
N MET A 285 -0.43 -5.26 -19.38
CA MET A 285 -1.73 -5.08 -18.76
C MET A 285 -1.87 -3.66 -18.20
N ALA A 286 -2.98 -3.01 -18.48
CA ALA A 286 -3.27 -1.67 -17.98
C ALA A 286 -3.19 -1.57 -16.45
N THR A 287 -2.87 -0.38 -15.94
CA THR A 287 -2.82 -0.12 -14.49
C THR A 287 -4.20 -0.33 -13.85
N GLY A 288 -4.24 -1.01 -12.72
CA GLY A 288 -5.50 -1.29 -12.00
C GLY A 288 -6.23 -2.56 -12.43
N THR A 289 -5.68 -3.35 -13.35
CA THR A 289 -6.29 -4.60 -13.83
C THR A 289 -5.77 -5.86 -13.13
N GLY A 290 -5.04 -5.73 -12.02
CA GLY A 290 -4.59 -6.86 -11.22
C GLY A 290 -3.34 -7.57 -11.74
N LYS A 291 -2.36 -6.82 -12.30
CA LYS A 291 -1.05 -7.36 -12.73
C LYS A 291 -0.38 -8.23 -11.67
N THR A 292 -0.32 -7.75 -10.42
CA THR A 292 0.28 -8.46 -9.28
C THR A 292 -0.37 -9.82 -9.07
N PHE A 293 -1.71 -9.87 -9.02
CA PHE A 293 -2.45 -11.13 -8.87
C PHE A 293 -2.26 -12.08 -10.05
N THR A 294 -2.15 -11.55 -11.27
CA THR A 294 -1.85 -12.36 -12.45
C THR A 294 -0.44 -12.96 -12.36
N GLY A 295 0.54 -12.16 -11.93
CA GLY A 295 1.91 -12.61 -11.68
C GLY A 295 2.00 -13.66 -10.57
N LEU A 296 1.29 -13.47 -9.45
CA LEU A 296 1.23 -14.44 -8.36
C LEU A 296 0.53 -15.74 -8.78
N GLY A 297 -0.52 -15.65 -9.60
CA GLY A 297 -1.16 -16.83 -10.21
C GLY A 297 -0.21 -17.60 -11.14
N ALA A 298 0.61 -16.88 -11.91
CA ALA A 298 1.64 -17.48 -12.76
C ALA A 298 2.74 -18.17 -11.93
N ILE A 299 3.19 -17.55 -10.85
CA ILE A 299 4.14 -18.14 -9.89
C ILE A 299 3.57 -19.42 -9.28
N SER A 300 2.30 -19.40 -8.85
CA SER A 300 1.63 -20.55 -8.26
C SER A 300 1.54 -21.71 -9.26
N LYS A 301 1.15 -21.41 -10.51
CA LYS A 301 1.07 -22.41 -11.57
C LYS A 301 2.43 -23.06 -11.87
N LEU A 302 3.48 -22.26 -12.03
CA LEU A 302 4.83 -22.79 -12.27
C LEU A 302 5.34 -23.61 -11.09
N SER A 303 5.08 -23.16 -9.85
CA SER A 303 5.50 -23.91 -8.66
C SER A 303 4.81 -25.26 -8.56
N GLU A 304 3.52 -25.35 -8.90
CA GLU A 304 2.79 -26.62 -8.97
C GLU A 304 3.41 -27.54 -10.02
N ASP A 305 3.69 -27.03 -11.22
CA ASP A 305 4.26 -27.81 -12.31
C ASP A 305 5.67 -28.33 -11.98
N LEU A 306 6.41 -27.63 -11.12
CA LEU A 306 7.75 -28.01 -10.65
C LEU A 306 7.75 -28.73 -9.29
N MET A 307 6.58 -29.11 -8.75
CA MET A 307 6.44 -29.74 -7.43
C MET A 307 7.14 -28.94 -6.33
N ASP A 308 6.94 -27.61 -6.35
CA ASP A 308 7.51 -26.62 -5.42
C ASP A 308 9.06 -26.55 -5.40
N LYS A 309 9.74 -27.03 -6.45
CA LYS A 309 11.19 -26.93 -6.61
C LYS A 309 11.55 -25.67 -7.42
N LEU A 310 11.39 -24.49 -6.81
CA LEU A 310 11.51 -23.21 -7.50
C LEU A 310 12.09 -22.13 -6.60
N ALA A 311 13.01 -21.33 -7.12
CA ALA A 311 13.44 -20.09 -6.53
C ALA A 311 12.77 -18.93 -7.29
N VAL A 312 12.06 -18.06 -6.59
CA VAL A 312 11.39 -16.89 -7.16
C VAL A 312 12.11 -15.62 -6.76
N VAL A 313 12.48 -14.81 -7.73
CA VAL A 313 13.08 -13.48 -7.54
C VAL A 313 12.13 -12.46 -8.15
N ILE A 314 11.53 -11.62 -7.31
CA ILE A 314 10.61 -10.55 -7.72
C ILE A 314 11.34 -9.22 -7.57
N VAL A 315 11.37 -8.43 -8.63
CA VAL A 315 12.06 -7.15 -8.64
C VAL A 315 11.07 -6.03 -8.95
N CYS A 316 11.04 -5.04 -8.07
CA CYS A 316 10.16 -3.88 -8.16
C CYS A 316 10.98 -2.59 -8.22
N PRO A 317 10.51 -1.52 -8.88
CA PRO A 317 11.29 -0.28 -8.97
C PRO A 317 11.49 0.42 -7.62
N TYR A 318 10.51 0.38 -6.70
CA TYR A 318 10.50 1.15 -5.45
C TYR A 318 10.12 0.31 -4.23
N GLN A 319 10.53 0.80 -3.03
CA GLN A 319 10.29 0.13 -1.74
C GLN A 319 8.79 -0.11 -1.47
N HIS A 320 7.95 0.90 -1.67
CA HIS A 320 6.52 0.78 -1.42
C HIS A 320 5.82 -0.23 -2.35
N LEU A 321 6.34 -0.46 -3.56
CA LEU A 321 5.86 -1.55 -4.43
C LEU A 321 6.28 -2.91 -3.89
N VAL A 322 7.50 -3.03 -3.36
CA VAL A 322 7.92 -4.25 -2.66
C VAL A 322 6.98 -4.57 -1.51
N GLU A 323 6.61 -3.57 -0.69
CA GLU A 323 5.68 -3.73 0.43
C GLU A 323 4.29 -4.18 -0.04
N GLN A 324 3.76 -3.58 -1.10
CA GLN A 324 2.49 -4.00 -1.69
C GLN A 324 2.55 -5.44 -2.22
N TRP A 325 3.64 -5.82 -2.88
CA TRP A 325 3.84 -7.20 -3.30
C TRP A 325 3.88 -8.16 -2.12
N VAL A 326 4.53 -7.79 -1.02
CA VAL A 326 4.63 -8.61 0.20
C VAL A 326 3.26 -8.93 0.78
N GLU A 327 2.35 -7.95 0.86
CA GLU A 327 0.97 -8.17 1.32
C GLU A 327 0.27 -9.27 0.51
N ASP A 328 0.37 -9.20 -0.82
CA ASP A 328 -0.26 -10.17 -1.71
C ASP A 328 0.49 -11.53 -1.73
N ILE A 329 1.84 -11.53 -1.67
CA ILE A 329 2.68 -12.73 -1.61
C ILE A 329 2.32 -13.61 -0.41
N VAL A 330 2.11 -13.02 0.75
CA VAL A 330 1.74 -13.74 1.98
C VAL A 330 0.37 -14.43 1.81
N ARG A 331 -0.59 -13.78 1.15
CA ARG A 331 -1.90 -14.38 0.84
C ARG A 331 -1.78 -15.62 -0.06
N PHE A 332 -0.78 -15.66 -0.94
CA PHE A 332 -0.50 -16.81 -1.82
C PHE A 332 0.36 -17.89 -1.17
N ASN A 333 0.37 -17.97 0.16
CA ASN A 333 1.09 -18.97 0.95
C ASN A 333 2.62 -18.93 0.77
N MET A 334 3.19 -17.76 0.52
CA MET A 334 4.63 -17.57 0.44
C MET A 334 5.15 -16.75 1.62
N LYS A 335 6.38 -17.08 2.05
CA LYS A 335 7.13 -16.31 3.08
C LYS A 335 8.27 -15.57 2.40
N PRO A 336 8.09 -14.30 1.99
CA PRO A 336 9.11 -13.59 1.23
C PRO A 336 10.30 -13.16 2.09
N ILE A 337 11.48 -13.20 1.49
CA ILE A 337 12.67 -12.51 1.97
C ILE A 337 12.65 -11.13 1.35
N ILE A 338 12.66 -10.07 2.18
CA ILE A 338 12.40 -8.69 1.76
C ILE A 338 13.71 -7.91 1.70
N GLY A 339 14.21 -7.63 0.50
CA GLY A 339 15.53 -7.03 0.27
C GLY A 339 15.47 -5.57 -0.20
N TYR A 340 15.71 -4.61 0.71
CA TYR A 340 16.02 -3.20 0.41
C TYR A 340 16.68 -2.52 1.62
N SER A 341 17.17 -1.27 1.46
CA SER A 341 18.00 -0.58 2.47
C SER A 341 17.33 -0.39 3.81
N SER A 342 16.06 0.01 3.82
CA SER A 342 15.23 0.21 5.02
C SER A 342 14.27 -0.96 5.30
N SER A 343 14.59 -2.16 4.82
CA SER A 343 13.76 -3.35 4.99
C SER A 343 13.40 -3.59 6.46
N PRO A 344 12.15 -3.99 6.76
CA PRO A 344 11.76 -4.45 8.08
C PRO A 344 12.53 -5.71 8.50
N GLN A 345 12.96 -6.54 7.55
CA GLN A 345 13.85 -7.67 7.80
C GLN A 345 15.32 -7.21 7.80
N LYS A 346 15.83 -6.71 8.92
CA LYS A 346 17.22 -6.20 9.02
C LYS A 346 18.29 -7.24 8.65
N ASP A 347 17.99 -8.51 8.83
CA ASP A 347 18.83 -9.67 8.54
C ASP A 347 18.59 -10.33 7.18
N TRP A 348 17.90 -9.65 6.25
CA TRP A 348 17.50 -10.22 4.96
C TRP A 348 18.65 -10.84 4.17
N LYS A 349 19.86 -10.29 4.26
CA LYS A 349 21.06 -10.85 3.61
C LYS A 349 21.39 -12.26 4.17
N SER A 350 21.32 -12.42 5.48
CA SER A 350 21.52 -13.70 6.13
C SER A 350 20.41 -14.70 5.77
N ARG A 351 19.15 -14.24 5.71
CA ARG A 351 18.01 -15.05 5.30
C ARG A 351 18.16 -15.53 3.85
N LEU A 352 18.58 -14.66 2.93
CA LEU A 352 18.81 -15.03 1.53
C LEU A 352 19.94 -16.08 1.43
N SER A 353 21.08 -15.84 2.07
CA SER A 353 22.16 -16.82 2.10
C SER A 353 21.76 -18.17 2.71
N LYS A 354 20.92 -18.15 3.74
CA LYS A 354 20.37 -19.36 4.37
C LYS A 354 19.42 -20.09 3.40
N ALA A 355 18.50 -19.38 2.76
CA ALA A 355 17.57 -19.98 1.80
C ALA A 355 18.29 -20.65 0.62
N VAL A 356 19.29 -19.97 0.05
CA VAL A 356 20.13 -20.52 -1.02
C VAL A 356 20.91 -21.75 -0.56
N ARG A 357 21.38 -21.80 0.68
CA ARG A 357 22.09 -22.96 1.26
C ARG A 357 21.10 -24.09 1.57
N ASP A 358 19.99 -23.79 2.23
CA ASP A 358 19.00 -24.80 2.66
C ASP A 358 18.44 -25.54 1.45
N GLN A 359 18.16 -24.85 0.34
CA GLN A 359 17.73 -25.43 -0.93
C GLN A 359 18.69 -26.50 -1.49
N LYS A 360 20.00 -26.42 -1.18
CA LYS A 360 21.01 -27.41 -1.62
C LYS A 360 21.02 -28.67 -0.78
N ILE A 361 20.56 -28.60 0.46
CA ILE A 361 20.77 -29.62 1.49
C ILE A 361 19.45 -30.31 1.86
N ARG A 362 18.32 -29.62 1.69
CA ARG A 362 17.03 -30.05 2.21
C ARG A 362 15.96 -30.05 1.12
N ASP A 363 15.42 -31.23 0.81
CA ASP A 363 14.33 -31.37 -0.18
C ASP A 363 13.02 -30.70 0.26
N ASP A 364 12.77 -30.59 1.59
CA ASP A 364 11.62 -29.92 2.16
C ASP A 364 11.71 -28.38 2.13
N LYS A 365 12.85 -27.82 1.68
CA LYS A 365 13.09 -26.39 1.53
C LYS A 365 13.54 -26.00 0.13
N SER A 366 12.99 -26.63 -0.88
CA SER A 366 13.32 -26.38 -2.28
C SER A 366 12.68 -25.12 -2.86
N PHE A 367 11.69 -24.53 -2.16
CA PHE A 367 11.06 -23.26 -2.53
C PHE A 367 11.55 -22.09 -1.67
N PHE A 368 11.85 -20.96 -2.30
CA PHE A 368 11.93 -19.67 -1.59
C PHE A 368 11.50 -18.52 -2.53
N CYS A 369 11.06 -17.43 -1.94
CA CYS A 369 10.70 -16.18 -2.62
C CYS A 369 11.55 -15.03 -2.08
N PHE A 370 12.26 -14.33 -2.96
CA PHE A 370 13.02 -13.12 -2.65
C PHE A 370 12.40 -11.96 -3.43
N VAL A 371 11.98 -10.92 -2.72
CA VAL A 371 11.43 -9.70 -3.30
C VAL A 371 12.31 -8.51 -2.96
N CYS A 372 12.69 -7.72 -3.95
CA CYS A 372 13.63 -6.62 -3.74
C CYS A 372 13.38 -5.44 -4.69
N THR A 373 14.05 -4.32 -4.39
CA THR A 373 14.07 -3.17 -5.30
C THR A 373 15.09 -3.34 -6.43
N ASN A 374 14.91 -2.60 -7.53
CA ASN A 374 15.87 -2.54 -8.63
C ASN A 374 17.30 -2.27 -8.12
N ALA A 375 17.46 -1.31 -7.20
CA ALA A 375 18.76 -0.97 -6.63
C ALA A 375 19.38 -2.12 -5.81
N THR A 376 18.56 -2.89 -5.10
CA THR A 376 19.03 -4.07 -4.36
C THR A 376 19.36 -5.22 -5.29
N PHE A 377 18.61 -5.40 -6.36
CA PHE A 377 18.88 -6.42 -7.37
C PHE A 377 20.25 -6.26 -8.03
N THR A 378 20.70 -5.01 -8.25
CA THR A 378 22.04 -4.73 -8.83
C THR A 378 23.20 -4.94 -7.85
N ASN A 379 22.94 -5.22 -6.58
CA ASN A 379 23.97 -5.41 -5.57
C ASN A 379 24.77 -6.71 -5.82
N ASP A 380 26.09 -6.63 -5.79
CA ASP A 380 26.98 -7.77 -6.04
C ASP A 380 26.71 -8.96 -5.12
N PHE A 381 26.40 -8.71 -3.85
CA PHE A 381 26.01 -9.76 -2.91
C PHE A 381 24.78 -10.52 -3.40
N VAL A 382 23.74 -9.81 -3.86
CA VAL A 382 22.49 -10.42 -4.35
C VAL A 382 22.77 -11.24 -5.62
N GLN A 383 23.52 -10.69 -6.55
CA GLN A 383 23.92 -11.38 -7.79
C GLN A 383 24.74 -12.64 -7.49
N GLU A 384 25.65 -12.57 -6.52
CA GLU A 384 26.43 -13.72 -6.04
C GLU A 384 25.52 -14.80 -5.40
N GLN A 385 24.52 -14.42 -4.59
CA GLN A 385 23.60 -15.40 -4.00
C GLN A 385 22.75 -16.07 -5.08
N ILE A 386 22.19 -15.31 -6.02
CA ILE A 386 21.39 -15.85 -7.14
C ILE A 386 22.23 -16.82 -7.98
N SER A 387 23.49 -16.53 -8.26
CA SER A 387 24.38 -17.42 -9.04
C SER A 387 24.65 -18.78 -8.35
N LYS A 388 24.45 -18.86 -7.05
CA LYS A 388 24.61 -20.08 -6.24
C LYS A 388 23.36 -20.94 -6.16
N VAL A 389 22.22 -20.47 -6.66
CA VAL A 389 20.95 -21.22 -6.67
C VAL A 389 21.09 -22.43 -7.62
N ARG A 390 20.56 -23.59 -7.22
CA ARG A 390 20.63 -24.84 -8.01
C ARG A 390 19.29 -25.26 -8.61
N THR A 391 18.18 -24.88 -7.96
CA THR A 391 16.86 -25.10 -8.54
C THR A 391 16.61 -24.12 -9.68
N PRO A 392 15.64 -24.39 -10.56
CA PRO A 392 15.21 -23.41 -11.54
C PRO A 392 14.85 -22.06 -10.88
N VAL A 393 15.25 -20.97 -11.51
CA VAL A 393 14.99 -19.62 -11.02
C VAL A 393 13.99 -18.93 -11.93
N LEU A 394 12.90 -18.43 -11.34
CA LEU A 394 11.97 -17.53 -11.99
C LEU A 394 12.33 -16.07 -11.63
N LEU A 395 12.59 -15.26 -12.64
CA LEU A 395 12.69 -13.81 -12.51
C LEU A 395 11.36 -13.18 -12.89
N VAL A 396 10.75 -12.47 -11.95
CA VAL A 396 9.57 -11.62 -12.17
C VAL A 396 10.00 -10.16 -12.03
N VAL A 397 9.78 -9.36 -13.06
CA VAL A 397 10.12 -7.93 -13.03
C VAL A 397 8.85 -7.12 -13.18
N ASP A 398 8.53 -6.36 -12.14
CA ASP A 398 7.43 -5.38 -12.18
C ASP A 398 7.93 -4.05 -12.77
N GLU A 399 7.09 -3.38 -13.53
CA GLU A 399 7.42 -2.22 -14.37
C GLU A 399 8.70 -2.49 -15.20
N ALA A 400 8.68 -3.62 -15.92
CA ALA A 400 9.83 -4.21 -16.60
C ALA A 400 10.53 -3.29 -17.62
N HIS A 401 9.85 -2.25 -18.11
CA HIS A 401 10.43 -1.26 -18.99
C HIS A 401 11.69 -0.57 -18.40
N ASN A 402 11.84 -0.55 -17.07
CA ASN A 402 13.04 -0.01 -16.42
C ASN A 402 14.30 -0.85 -16.75
N PHE A 403 14.15 -2.13 -17.01
CA PHE A 403 15.23 -3.07 -17.25
C PHE A 403 15.86 -2.97 -18.66
N GLY A 404 15.29 -2.18 -19.57
CA GLY A 404 15.94 -1.83 -20.82
C GLY A 404 17.13 -0.86 -20.67
N ALA A 405 17.29 -0.21 -19.50
CA ALA A 405 18.44 0.66 -19.26
C ALA A 405 19.73 -0.17 -19.10
N ALA A 406 20.87 0.35 -19.61
CA ALA A 406 22.16 -0.34 -19.63
C ALA A 406 22.67 -0.81 -18.26
N SER A 407 22.25 -0.15 -17.17
CA SER A 407 22.58 -0.55 -15.79
C SER A 407 21.94 -1.85 -15.36
N TYR A 408 20.74 -2.17 -15.86
CA TYR A 408 19.96 -3.35 -15.49
C TYR A 408 20.04 -4.45 -16.55
N SER A 409 20.08 -4.09 -17.84
CA SER A 409 20.05 -5.03 -18.95
C SER A 409 21.18 -6.05 -18.92
N ARG A 410 22.37 -5.66 -18.43
CA ARG A 410 23.54 -6.55 -18.26
C ARG A 410 23.33 -7.67 -17.24
N LEU A 411 22.29 -7.57 -16.39
CA LEU A 411 21.95 -8.58 -15.38
C LEU A 411 20.90 -9.58 -15.87
N LEU A 412 20.38 -9.36 -17.07
CA LEU A 412 19.43 -10.24 -17.73
C LEU A 412 20.19 -11.31 -18.50
N ASP A 413 20.38 -12.47 -17.90
CA ASP A 413 21.14 -13.58 -18.46
C ASP A 413 20.46 -14.94 -18.30
N ASP A 414 21.03 -16.02 -18.81
CA ASP A 414 20.45 -17.34 -18.91
C ASP A 414 20.38 -18.13 -17.59
N ARG A 415 20.90 -17.58 -16.48
CA ARG A 415 20.70 -18.19 -15.16
C ARG A 415 19.22 -18.15 -14.71
N PHE A 416 18.43 -17.23 -15.26
CA PHE A 416 16.98 -17.20 -15.04
C PHE A 416 16.28 -18.16 -16.00
N THR A 417 16.00 -19.35 -15.51
CA THR A 417 15.37 -20.42 -16.28
C THR A 417 13.97 -20.04 -16.77
N TYR A 418 13.22 -19.28 -15.96
CA TYR A 418 11.87 -18.80 -16.27
C TYR A 418 11.82 -17.29 -16.12
N ARG A 419 11.01 -16.63 -16.93
CA ARG A 419 11.05 -15.17 -17.07
C ARG A 419 9.65 -14.61 -17.23
N LEU A 420 9.31 -13.63 -16.43
CA LEU A 420 8.02 -12.93 -16.49
C LEU A 420 8.22 -11.44 -16.33
N ALA A 421 7.84 -10.68 -17.34
CA ALA A 421 7.78 -9.23 -17.29
C ALA A 421 6.34 -8.77 -17.06
N LEU A 422 6.14 -7.85 -16.14
CA LEU A 422 4.86 -7.17 -15.90
C LEU A 422 5.03 -5.71 -16.26
N SER A 423 4.16 -5.17 -17.11
CA SER A 423 4.18 -3.76 -17.48
C SER A 423 2.80 -3.31 -17.97
N ALA A 424 2.48 -2.02 -17.81
CA ALA A 424 1.35 -1.40 -18.50
C ALA A 424 1.75 -0.84 -19.88
N THR A 425 3.04 -0.61 -20.08
CA THR A 425 3.65 -0.10 -21.32
C THR A 425 5.10 -0.58 -21.33
N LEU A 426 5.39 -1.65 -22.08
CA LEU A 426 6.74 -2.20 -22.13
C LEU A 426 7.66 -1.36 -23.00
N GLU A 427 7.14 -0.84 -24.10
CA GLU A 427 7.88 -0.04 -25.07
C GLU A 427 8.46 1.20 -24.37
N ARG A 428 9.76 1.38 -24.51
CA ARG A 428 10.49 2.49 -23.94
C ARG A 428 10.43 3.69 -24.87
N HIS A 429 10.02 4.82 -24.35
CA HIS A 429 9.95 6.03 -25.14
C HIS A 429 11.37 6.39 -25.63
N ARG A 430 11.56 6.45 -26.95
CA ARG A 430 12.81 6.80 -27.63
C ARG A 430 14.03 5.87 -27.32
N ASP A 431 13.76 4.64 -26.90
CA ASP A 431 14.79 3.65 -26.61
C ASP A 431 14.38 2.30 -27.24
N GLU A 432 14.55 2.21 -28.56
CA GLU A 432 14.25 1.00 -29.33
C GLU A 432 15.19 -0.14 -28.97
N GLU A 433 16.47 0.15 -28.74
CA GLU A 433 17.48 -0.85 -28.36
C GLU A 433 17.13 -1.49 -27.02
N GLY A 434 16.78 -0.67 -26.01
CA GLY A 434 16.35 -1.16 -24.71
C GLY A 434 15.03 -1.94 -24.80
N THR A 435 14.12 -1.52 -25.68
CA THR A 435 12.86 -2.25 -25.94
C THR A 435 13.13 -3.61 -26.61
N ALA A 436 13.96 -3.65 -27.65
CA ALA A 436 14.33 -4.89 -28.34
C ALA A 436 15.01 -5.89 -27.41
N LEU A 437 15.87 -5.41 -26.49
CA LEU A 437 16.52 -6.22 -25.48
C LEU A 437 15.51 -6.87 -24.52
N LEU A 438 14.48 -6.14 -24.08
CA LEU A 438 13.42 -6.69 -23.21
C LEU A 438 12.67 -7.81 -23.92
N TYR A 439 12.28 -7.62 -25.18
CA TYR A 439 11.66 -8.67 -25.99
C TYR A 439 12.57 -9.88 -26.22
N SER A 440 13.85 -9.64 -26.46
CA SER A 440 14.84 -10.71 -26.63
C SER A 440 14.98 -11.57 -25.36
N PHE A 441 14.92 -10.96 -24.19
CA PHE A 441 15.09 -11.66 -22.91
C PHE A 441 13.78 -12.30 -22.41
N PHE A 442 12.71 -11.54 -22.33
CA PHE A 442 11.43 -12.03 -21.75
C PHE A 442 10.59 -12.83 -22.77
N GLY A 443 10.79 -12.64 -24.06
CA GLY A 443 9.96 -13.24 -25.10
C GLY A 443 8.83 -12.32 -25.55
N LYS A 444 7.76 -12.91 -26.09
CA LYS A 444 6.62 -12.17 -26.62
C LYS A 444 5.59 -11.79 -25.57
N LYS A 445 4.67 -10.90 -25.93
CA LYS A 445 3.49 -10.59 -25.11
C LYS A 445 2.55 -11.80 -25.07
N CYS A 446 2.38 -12.36 -23.87
CA CYS A 446 1.39 -13.43 -23.63
C CYS A 446 -0.04 -12.89 -23.56
N ILE A 447 -0.18 -11.64 -23.15
CA ILE A 447 -1.43 -10.90 -23.17
C ILE A 447 -1.17 -9.42 -23.42
N THR A 448 -2.08 -8.77 -24.16
CA THR A 448 -2.26 -7.33 -24.18
C THR A 448 -3.64 -7.00 -23.66
N TYR A 449 -3.70 -6.57 -22.39
CA TYR A 449 -4.94 -6.19 -21.73
C TYR A 449 -5.02 -4.67 -21.61
N SER A 450 -5.47 -4.04 -22.70
CA SER A 450 -5.49 -2.59 -22.85
C SER A 450 -6.50 -1.93 -21.89
N LEU A 451 -6.34 -0.61 -21.69
CA LEU A 451 -7.30 0.20 -20.93
C LEU A 451 -8.71 0.13 -21.54
N GLU A 452 -8.80 0.17 -22.88
CA GLU A 452 -10.05 0.05 -23.63
C GLU A 452 -10.76 -1.26 -23.35
N ARG A 453 -10.04 -2.40 -23.45
CA ARG A 453 -10.57 -3.72 -23.15
C ARG A 453 -11.04 -3.80 -21.70
N ALA A 454 -10.27 -3.24 -20.77
CA ALA A 454 -10.60 -3.26 -19.34
C ALA A 454 -11.87 -2.43 -19.00
N ILE A 455 -12.07 -1.30 -19.66
CA ILE A 455 -13.30 -0.50 -19.50
C ILE A 455 -14.49 -1.24 -20.12
N LYS A 456 -14.34 -1.76 -21.36
CA LYS A 456 -15.38 -2.49 -22.07
C LYS A 456 -15.85 -3.74 -21.32
N GLU A 457 -14.93 -4.49 -20.74
CA GLU A 457 -15.22 -5.68 -19.90
C GLU A 457 -15.64 -5.32 -18.47
N GLY A 458 -15.78 -4.03 -18.17
CA GLY A 458 -16.22 -3.56 -16.86
C GLY A 458 -15.26 -3.86 -15.73
N LYS A 459 -13.97 -4.01 -15.99
CA LYS A 459 -12.91 -4.19 -14.97
C LYS A 459 -12.35 -2.88 -14.47
N LEU A 460 -12.44 -1.83 -15.27
CA LEU A 460 -12.19 -0.45 -14.89
C LEU A 460 -13.46 0.39 -15.05
N THR A 461 -13.49 1.51 -14.34
CA THR A 461 -14.61 2.47 -14.38
C THR A 461 -14.50 3.32 -15.65
N PRO A 462 -15.56 3.52 -16.42
CA PRO A 462 -15.59 4.50 -17.50
C PRO A 462 -15.36 5.91 -16.96
N TYR A 463 -14.97 6.86 -17.82
CA TYR A 463 -14.63 8.20 -17.35
C TYR A 463 -15.08 9.29 -18.33
N LYS A 464 -15.28 10.48 -17.77
CA LYS A 464 -15.45 11.73 -18.47
C LYS A 464 -14.17 12.55 -18.38
N TYR A 465 -13.77 13.16 -19.47
CA TYR A 465 -12.55 13.96 -19.59
C TYR A 465 -12.90 15.42 -19.91
N TYR A 466 -12.37 16.31 -19.09
CA TYR A 466 -12.58 17.75 -19.19
C TYR A 466 -11.22 18.45 -19.35
N PRO A 467 -10.79 18.75 -20.60
CA PRO A 467 -9.58 19.54 -20.83
C PRO A 467 -9.86 21.00 -20.50
N ILE A 468 -9.15 21.54 -19.50
CA ILE A 468 -9.25 22.94 -19.08
C ILE A 468 -8.06 23.69 -19.64
N VAL A 469 -8.31 24.57 -20.61
CA VAL A 469 -7.25 25.34 -21.24
C VAL A 469 -6.83 26.48 -20.33
N VAL A 470 -5.52 26.59 -20.09
CA VAL A 470 -4.85 27.67 -19.38
C VAL A 470 -3.68 28.18 -20.21
N ASN A 471 -3.32 29.43 -20.07
CA ASN A 471 -2.25 30.05 -20.84
C ASN A 471 -1.08 30.46 -19.93
N LEU A 472 0.11 30.55 -20.50
CA LEU A 472 1.24 31.17 -19.83
C LEU A 472 1.04 32.68 -19.78
N SER A 473 1.36 33.32 -18.66
CA SER A 473 1.46 34.76 -18.61
C SER A 473 2.62 35.27 -19.49
N ASP A 474 2.63 36.56 -19.80
CA ASP A 474 3.68 37.15 -20.64
C ASP A 474 5.10 36.88 -20.07
N ASP A 475 5.28 36.95 -18.75
CA ASP A 475 6.54 36.68 -18.08
C ASP A 475 6.90 35.19 -18.15
N GLU A 476 5.93 34.31 -17.90
CA GLU A 476 6.12 32.85 -17.98
C GLU A 476 6.48 32.44 -19.42
N LEU A 477 5.78 32.99 -20.40
CA LEU A 477 6.07 32.74 -21.80
C LEU A 477 7.45 33.21 -22.23
N SER A 478 7.82 34.44 -21.82
CA SER A 478 9.17 34.99 -22.10
C SER A 478 10.27 34.08 -21.50
N ASN A 479 10.09 33.64 -20.26
CA ASN A 479 11.03 32.73 -19.60
C ASN A 479 11.05 31.35 -20.28
N TYR A 480 9.92 30.83 -20.71
CA TYR A 480 9.80 29.58 -21.46
C TYR A 480 10.56 29.65 -22.78
N GLU A 481 10.35 30.73 -23.54
CA GLU A 481 11.04 30.96 -24.81
C GLU A 481 12.55 31.12 -24.64
N GLN A 482 13.00 31.83 -23.60
CA GLN A 482 14.41 31.99 -23.29
C GLN A 482 15.08 30.65 -22.98
N LEU A 483 14.46 29.83 -22.10
CA LEU A 483 14.98 28.51 -21.77
C LEU A 483 15.02 27.60 -23.02
N SER A 484 14.00 27.66 -23.87
CA SER A 484 13.97 26.88 -25.12
C SER A 484 15.11 27.26 -26.07
N TYR A 485 15.40 28.56 -26.16
CA TYR A 485 16.55 29.06 -26.93
C TYR A 485 17.89 28.61 -26.34
N GLU A 486 18.06 28.65 -25.04
CA GLU A 486 19.29 28.16 -24.38
C GLU A 486 19.45 26.64 -24.56
N MET A 487 18.36 25.89 -24.50
CA MET A 487 18.37 24.43 -24.73
C MET A 487 18.80 24.07 -26.14
N SER A 488 18.39 24.83 -27.15
CA SER A 488 18.78 24.58 -28.54
C SER A 488 20.32 24.62 -28.76
N LYS A 489 21.05 25.40 -27.93
CA LYS A 489 22.51 25.46 -27.93
C LYS A 489 23.18 24.29 -27.22
N CYS A 490 22.42 23.49 -26.45
CA CYS A 490 22.94 22.38 -25.67
C CYS A 490 22.84 21.03 -26.38
N LEU A 491 22.43 21.02 -27.65
CA LEU A 491 22.33 19.82 -28.47
C LEU A 491 23.69 19.27 -28.84
N ILE A 492 23.95 18.01 -28.55
CA ILE A 492 25.14 17.25 -28.91
C ILE A 492 24.78 16.02 -29.72
N LYS A 493 25.60 15.61 -30.66
CA LYS A 493 25.43 14.33 -31.37
C LYS A 493 25.97 13.19 -30.52
N ASP A 494 25.17 12.16 -30.36
CA ASP A 494 25.59 10.91 -29.75
C ASP A 494 26.40 10.04 -30.74
N LYS A 495 26.84 8.85 -30.29
CA LYS A 495 27.63 7.91 -31.11
C LYS A 495 26.84 7.36 -32.32
N SER A 496 25.54 7.40 -32.30
CA SER A 496 24.66 6.97 -33.38
C SER A 496 24.30 8.10 -34.37
N GLY A 497 24.82 9.33 -34.14
CA GLY A 497 24.54 10.52 -34.93
C GLY A 497 23.21 11.22 -34.56
N LYS A 498 22.47 10.74 -33.57
CA LYS A 498 21.25 11.38 -33.07
C LYS A 498 21.61 12.55 -32.14
N TYR A 499 20.84 13.61 -32.20
CA TYR A 499 20.99 14.76 -31.29
C TYR A 499 20.39 14.44 -29.93
N LYS A 500 21.08 14.80 -28.85
CA LYS A 500 20.58 14.76 -27.48
C LYS A 500 21.05 15.98 -26.70
N LEU A 501 20.34 16.31 -25.64
CA LEU A 501 20.79 17.35 -24.71
C LEU A 501 22.01 16.89 -23.91
N ASN A 502 22.96 17.82 -23.69
CA ASN A 502 23.98 17.60 -22.69
C ASN A 502 23.39 17.76 -21.28
N LYS A 503 24.17 17.47 -20.22
CA LYS A 503 23.72 17.56 -18.82
C LYS A 503 23.15 18.94 -18.44
N TYR A 504 23.69 20.01 -19.00
CA TYR A 504 23.17 21.36 -18.74
C TYR A 504 21.84 21.58 -19.45
N GLY A 505 21.69 21.11 -20.68
CA GLY A 505 20.44 21.13 -21.42
C GLY A 505 19.31 20.34 -20.72
N GLU A 506 19.64 19.20 -20.10
CA GLU A 506 18.67 18.44 -19.28
C GLU A 506 18.18 19.25 -18.07
N ILE A 507 19.05 20.03 -17.43
CA ILE A 507 18.67 20.93 -16.33
C ILE A 507 17.73 22.04 -16.83
N LEU A 508 18.03 22.61 -17.99
CA LEU A 508 17.19 23.64 -18.61
C LEU A 508 15.82 23.08 -18.99
N ALA A 509 15.76 21.85 -19.53
CA ALA A 509 14.52 21.16 -19.83
C ALA A 509 13.63 20.98 -18.58
N LEU A 510 14.25 20.60 -17.43
CA LEU A 510 13.53 20.50 -16.16
C LEU A 510 13.00 21.87 -15.68
N LYS A 511 13.78 22.95 -15.84
CA LYS A 511 13.33 24.30 -15.48
C LYS A 511 12.16 24.72 -16.38
N ARG A 512 12.24 24.50 -17.70
CA ARG A 512 11.17 24.79 -18.66
C ARG A 512 9.89 24.02 -18.32
N ALA A 513 10.00 22.71 -18.01
CA ALA A 513 8.86 21.89 -17.61
C ALA A 513 8.19 22.39 -16.31
N ARG A 514 8.97 22.97 -15.38
CA ARG A 514 8.43 23.57 -14.16
C ARG A 514 7.60 24.81 -14.41
N ILE A 515 7.95 25.66 -15.40
CA ILE A 515 7.13 26.82 -15.81
C ILE A 515 5.74 26.31 -16.25
N VAL A 516 5.69 25.34 -17.15
CA VAL A 516 4.42 24.77 -17.65
C VAL A 516 3.61 24.14 -16.52
N ALA A 517 4.27 23.39 -15.61
CA ALA A 517 3.61 22.77 -14.48
C ALA A 517 3.05 23.78 -13.47
N GLY A 518 3.76 24.90 -13.29
CA GLY A 518 3.44 25.96 -12.33
C GLY A 518 2.65 27.15 -12.89
N ALA A 519 2.16 27.10 -14.14
CA ALA A 519 1.45 28.22 -14.76
C ALA A 519 0.38 28.82 -13.82
N LYS A 520 0.45 30.14 -13.61
CA LYS A 520 -0.36 30.85 -12.60
C LYS A 520 -1.85 30.70 -12.82
N GLU A 521 -2.30 30.75 -14.07
CA GLU A 521 -3.71 30.62 -14.44
C GLU A 521 -4.34 29.28 -13.98
N LYS A 522 -3.54 28.24 -13.72
CA LYS A 522 -4.03 26.95 -13.20
C LYS A 522 -4.69 27.04 -11.84
N LEU A 523 -4.18 27.92 -10.96
CA LEU A 523 -4.78 28.09 -9.63
C LEU A 523 -6.14 28.79 -9.72
N ASP A 524 -6.27 29.77 -10.62
CA ASP A 524 -7.54 30.46 -10.83
C ASP A 524 -8.56 29.55 -11.53
N ALA A 525 -8.11 28.79 -12.52
CA ALA A 525 -8.95 27.79 -13.17
C ALA A 525 -9.38 26.67 -12.16
N LEU A 526 -8.49 26.25 -11.24
CA LEU A 526 -8.86 25.31 -10.19
C LEU A 526 -9.96 25.87 -9.28
N ARG A 527 -9.86 27.16 -8.89
CA ARG A 527 -10.90 27.83 -8.09
C ARG A 527 -12.27 27.76 -8.73
N GLU A 528 -12.35 27.92 -10.04
CA GLU A 528 -13.61 27.83 -10.77
C GLU A 528 -14.12 26.40 -10.88
N GLU A 529 -13.27 25.47 -11.28
CA GLU A 529 -13.65 24.09 -11.55
C GLU A 529 -13.95 23.27 -10.29
N ILE A 530 -13.42 23.64 -9.11
CA ILE A 530 -13.67 22.92 -7.87
C ILE A 530 -15.03 23.28 -7.23
N LYS A 531 -15.60 24.45 -7.53
CA LYS A 531 -16.84 24.94 -6.91
C LYS A 531 -17.98 23.93 -6.87
N PRO A 532 -18.28 23.18 -7.96
CA PRO A 532 -19.34 22.18 -7.92
C PRO A 532 -19.05 20.99 -7.01
N TYR A 533 -17.80 20.78 -6.62
CA TYR A 533 -17.29 19.59 -5.92
C TYR A 533 -16.93 19.86 -4.45
N VAL A 534 -17.16 21.08 -3.94
CA VAL A 534 -16.78 21.49 -2.57
C VAL A 534 -17.38 20.58 -1.49
N HIS A 535 -18.55 20.00 -1.75
CA HIS A 535 -19.23 19.08 -0.84
C HIS A 535 -19.03 17.60 -1.19
N ASP A 536 -18.28 17.31 -2.24
CA ASP A 536 -17.99 15.97 -2.68
C ASP A 536 -16.78 15.39 -1.92
N ASN A 537 -16.69 14.07 -1.95
CA ASN A 537 -15.60 13.30 -1.37
C ASN A 537 -14.82 12.55 -2.47
N ASN A 538 -13.67 12.02 -2.09
CA ASN A 538 -12.83 11.21 -2.98
C ASN A 538 -12.25 12.00 -4.18
N ILE A 539 -11.82 13.21 -3.89
CA ILE A 539 -11.18 14.13 -4.86
C ILE A 539 -9.66 13.97 -4.76
N LEU A 540 -9.02 13.87 -5.91
CA LEU A 540 -7.57 13.85 -6.01
C LEU A 540 -7.08 15.04 -6.82
N VAL A 541 -6.10 15.78 -6.29
CA VAL A 541 -5.44 16.88 -7.00
C VAL A 541 -3.98 16.56 -7.20
N TYR A 542 -3.55 16.42 -8.45
CA TYR A 542 -2.16 16.22 -8.82
C TYR A 542 -1.45 17.55 -9.05
N CYS A 543 -0.42 17.81 -8.23
CA CYS A 543 0.43 19.00 -8.31
C CYS A 543 1.83 18.69 -8.85
N GLY A 544 2.51 19.71 -9.39
CA GLY A 544 3.91 19.66 -9.75
C GLY A 544 4.83 19.88 -8.54
N ALA A 545 6.07 19.40 -8.66
CA ALA A 545 7.14 19.77 -7.74
C ALA A 545 7.72 21.14 -8.15
N THR A 546 6.91 22.17 -8.11
CA THR A 546 7.25 23.53 -8.56
C THR A 546 6.73 24.56 -7.57
N ASN A 547 7.32 25.77 -7.59
CA ASN A 547 6.84 26.92 -6.85
C ASN A 547 5.88 27.74 -7.71
N VAL A 548 4.95 28.43 -7.09
CA VAL A 548 3.98 29.32 -7.72
C VAL A 548 3.84 30.60 -6.89
N ASP A 549 3.67 31.74 -7.55
CA ASP A 549 3.32 32.98 -6.87
C ASP A 549 1.82 32.97 -6.53
N MET A 550 1.50 33.08 -5.27
CA MET A 550 0.11 33.03 -4.80
C MET A 550 -0.55 34.42 -4.76
N TYR A 551 0.26 35.48 -4.62
CA TYR A 551 -0.21 36.87 -4.53
C TYR A 551 0.67 37.77 -5.40
N PRO A 552 0.12 38.45 -6.43
CA PRO A 552 0.89 39.29 -7.34
C PRO A 552 1.35 40.64 -6.75
N ASP A 553 0.81 41.05 -5.60
CA ASP A 553 1.07 42.35 -5.01
C ASP A 553 1.46 42.27 -3.53
N ASP A 554 2.65 42.83 -3.23
CA ASP A 554 3.08 43.33 -1.91
C ASP A 554 3.52 42.37 -0.80
N SER A 555 4.23 41.27 -1.04
CA SER A 555 5.06 40.73 0.03
C SER A 555 6.28 39.95 -0.48
N ASP A 556 7.42 40.13 0.19
CA ASP A 556 8.71 39.43 -0.03
C ASP A 556 8.66 37.90 0.19
N ASP A 557 7.46 37.30 0.41
CA ASP A 557 7.18 35.87 0.65
C ASP A 557 6.54 35.17 -0.57
N GLY A 558 6.85 35.60 -1.79
CA GLY A 558 6.10 35.29 -3.01
C GLY A 558 6.05 33.82 -3.45
N ASP A 559 7.12 33.06 -3.28
CA ASP A 559 7.25 31.70 -3.87
C ASP A 559 6.87 30.62 -2.89
N ILE A 560 5.65 30.07 -3.01
CA ILE A 560 5.24 28.87 -2.27
C ILE A 560 5.15 27.67 -3.20
N ARG A 561 5.27 26.47 -2.65
CA ARG A 561 5.09 25.24 -3.43
C ARG A 561 3.64 25.13 -3.91
N GLN A 562 3.45 24.69 -5.17
CA GLN A 562 2.12 24.49 -5.77
C GLN A 562 1.19 23.64 -4.88
N ILE A 563 1.72 22.59 -4.24
CA ILE A 563 0.94 21.75 -3.33
C ILE A 563 0.41 22.53 -2.13
N GLU A 564 1.21 23.45 -1.58
CA GLU A 564 0.80 24.30 -0.46
C GLU A 564 -0.25 25.33 -0.88
N ALA A 565 -0.09 25.91 -2.09
CA ALA A 565 -1.06 26.82 -2.67
C ALA A 565 -2.41 26.15 -2.87
N VAL A 566 -2.42 24.98 -3.49
CA VAL A 566 -3.64 24.17 -3.70
C VAL A 566 -4.26 23.76 -2.36
N THR A 567 -3.48 23.35 -1.38
CA THR A 567 -3.98 22.99 -0.04
C THR A 567 -4.64 24.20 0.65
N LYS A 568 -4.06 25.39 0.52
CA LYS A 568 -4.65 26.63 1.05
C LYS A 568 -5.95 27.01 0.33
N ILE A 569 -6.00 26.89 -1.00
CA ILE A 569 -7.21 27.14 -1.78
C ILE A 569 -8.33 26.21 -1.30
N LEU A 570 -8.10 24.90 -1.31
CA LEU A 570 -9.14 23.93 -0.95
C LEU A 570 -9.55 24.03 0.53
N GLY A 571 -8.57 24.12 1.43
CA GLY A 571 -8.81 24.15 2.87
C GLY A 571 -9.32 25.50 3.38
N ASN A 572 -8.65 26.61 3.04
CA ASN A 572 -8.94 27.92 3.63
C ASN A 572 -10.02 28.69 2.85
N GLU A 573 -9.99 28.65 1.51
CA GLU A 573 -10.97 29.40 0.70
C GLU A 573 -12.29 28.64 0.59
N PHE A 574 -12.26 27.31 0.41
CA PHE A 574 -13.46 26.48 0.20
C PHE A 574 -13.88 25.65 1.43
N GLY A 575 -13.10 25.66 2.52
CA GLY A 575 -13.43 24.95 3.76
C GLY A 575 -13.43 23.43 3.65
N MET A 576 -12.74 22.87 2.65
CA MET A 576 -12.67 21.42 2.42
C MET A 576 -11.68 20.75 3.38
N SER A 577 -11.97 19.52 3.76
CA SER A 577 -11.03 18.65 4.50
C SER A 577 -9.99 18.07 3.55
N VAL A 578 -8.73 18.52 3.66
CA VAL A 578 -7.66 18.22 2.71
C VAL A 578 -6.43 17.69 3.41
N ALA A 579 -5.77 16.69 2.83
CA ALA A 579 -4.46 16.21 3.25
C ALA A 579 -3.46 16.26 2.09
N GLN A 580 -2.20 16.54 2.41
CA GLN A 580 -1.09 16.40 1.46
C GLN A 580 -0.60 14.94 1.46
N PHE A 581 -0.17 14.46 0.29
CA PHE A 581 0.41 13.13 0.13
C PHE A 581 1.68 13.24 -0.70
N THR A 582 2.82 13.30 -0.02
CA THR A 582 4.14 13.50 -0.64
C THR A 582 5.13 12.39 -0.23
N SER A 583 6.39 12.53 -0.59
CA SER A 583 7.44 11.61 -0.15
C SER A 583 7.90 11.87 1.29
N SER A 584 7.51 12.96 1.91
CA SER A 584 7.93 13.35 3.26
C SER A 584 7.12 12.66 4.36
N GLU A 585 5.89 12.22 4.09
CA GLU A 585 5.06 11.53 5.08
C GLU A 585 5.60 10.13 5.35
N ASN A 586 5.62 9.74 6.63
CA ASN A 586 5.96 8.37 7.03
C ASN A 586 4.86 7.37 6.65
N MET A 587 5.14 6.07 6.80
CA MET A 587 4.22 5.00 6.40
C MET A 587 2.90 5.04 7.18
N GLU A 588 2.94 5.33 8.48
CA GLU A 588 1.75 5.39 9.34
C GLU A 588 0.84 6.53 8.94
N THR A 589 1.40 7.73 8.72
CA THR A 589 0.65 8.90 8.23
C THR A 589 0.01 8.62 6.87
N ARG A 590 0.72 7.97 5.93
CA ARG A 590 0.17 7.60 4.63
C ARG A 590 -0.96 6.58 4.75
N ALA A 591 -0.85 5.60 5.65
CA ALA A 591 -1.90 4.62 5.90
C ALA A 591 -3.16 5.32 6.46
N SER A 592 -2.99 6.19 7.44
CA SER A 592 -4.07 6.99 8.03
C SER A 592 -4.78 7.90 7.01
N ILE A 593 -4.01 8.59 6.15
CA ILE A 593 -4.59 9.43 5.07
C ILE A 593 -5.42 8.58 4.11
N LYS A 594 -4.90 7.43 3.69
CA LYS A 594 -5.64 6.52 2.81
C LYS A 594 -6.96 6.05 3.41
N GLU A 595 -6.92 5.66 4.67
CA GLU A 595 -8.08 5.18 5.40
C GLU A 595 -9.15 6.27 5.53
N GLN A 596 -8.77 7.46 6.01
CA GLN A 596 -9.68 8.60 6.16
C GLN A 596 -10.31 9.00 4.81
N PHE A 597 -9.54 8.94 3.74
CA PHE A 597 -10.02 9.22 2.38
C PHE A 597 -10.99 8.15 1.86
N GLN A 598 -10.74 6.87 2.14
CA GLN A 598 -11.63 5.78 1.74
C GLN A 598 -12.97 5.81 2.48
N CYS A 599 -12.95 6.15 3.76
CA CYS A 599 -14.18 6.29 4.56
C CYS A 599 -15.05 7.47 4.11
N GLY A 600 -14.50 8.47 3.42
CA GLY A 600 -15.22 9.59 2.83
C GLY A 600 -15.84 10.60 3.82
N ASN A 601 -15.75 10.35 5.12
CA ASN A 601 -16.43 11.15 6.14
C ASN A 601 -15.55 12.21 6.81
N ARG A 602 -14.23 12.13 6.65
CA ARG A 602 -13.28 13.01 7.34
C ARG A 602 -12.30 13.71 6.41
N LEU A 603 -12.01 13.13 5.26
CA LEU A 603 -11.08 13.66 4.28
C LEU A 603 -11.74 13.67 2.90
N GLN A 604 -11.96 14.87 2.36
CA GLN A 604 -12.62 15.06 1.06
C GLN A 604 -11.62 14.97 -0.10
N ALA A 605 -10.44 15.58 0.07
CA ALA A 605 -9.47 15.68 -1.00
C ALA A 605 -8.05 15.30 -0.56
N ILE A 606 -7.31 14.66 -1.46
CA ILE A 606 -5.88 14.44 -1.35
C ILE A 606 -5.17 15.32 -2.38
N VAL A 607 -4.18 16.10 -1.95
CA VAL A 607 -3.28 16.85 -2.83
C VAL A 607 -1.93 16.14 -2.88
N ALA A 608 -1.49 15.73 -4.07
CA ALA A 608 -0.34 14.86 -4.23
C ALA A 608 0.67 15.33 -5.27
N ILE A 609 1.95 15.06 -5.01
CA ILE A 609 3.04 15.21 -5.98
C ILE A 609 3.60 13.81 -6.25
N LYS A 610 3.78 13.44 -7.52
CA LYS A 610 4.46 12.22 -8.03
C LYS A 610 4.35 10.91 -7.21
N CYS A 611 4.24 10.96 -5.87
CA CYS A 611 4.21 9.78 -5.00
C CYS A 611 2.98 8.88 -5.22
N LEU A 612 1.94 9.40 -5.87
CA LEU A 612 0.81 8.60 -6.33
C LEU A 612 1.01 8.03 -7.75
N ASP A 613 2.08 8.38 -8.45
CA ASP A 613 2.32 7.89 -9.82
C ASP A 613 2.65 6.40 -9.84
N GLU A 614 3.25 5.87 -8.76
CA GLU A 614 3.63 4.47 -8.65
C GLU A 614 3.30 3.91 -7.25
N GLY A 615 2.66 2.73 -7.19
CA GLY A 615 2.52 1.90 -6.01
C GLY A 615 1.42 2.22 -4.99
N VAL A 616 0.70 3.35 -5.08
CA VAL A 616 -0.36 3.65 -4.12
C VAL A 616 -1.73 3.17 -4.61
N ASN A 617 -2.41 2.36 -3.81
CA ASN A 617 -3.75 1.87 -4.13
C ASN A 617 -4.82 2.69 -3.42
N ILE A 618 -5.54 3.56 -4.15
CA ILE A 618 -6.69 4.32 -3.65
C ILE A 618 -7.88 4.12 -4.62
N PRO A 619 -8.70 3.09 -4.45
CA PRO A 619 -9.78 2.79 -5.40
C PRO A 619 -10.96 3.78 -5.36
N GLY A 620 -11.11 4.51 -4.26
CA GLY A 620 -12.23 5.42 -4.03
C GLY A 620 -12.25 6.70 -4.86
N ILE A 621 -11.15 7.07 -5.55
CA ILE A 621 -11.04 8.33 -6.29
C ILE A 621 -12.16 8.44 -7.33
N ARG A 622 -12.97 9.51 -7.25
CA ARG A 622 -14.08 9.78 -8.18
C ARG A 622 -13.76 10.92 -9.13
N THR A 623 -13.15 11.98 -8.62
CA THR A 623 -12.80 13.18 -9.37
C THR A 623 -11.30 13.44 -9.23
N ALA A 624 -10.62 13.69 -10.35
CA ALA A 624 -9.20 14.01 -10.38
C ALA A 624 -8.97 15.33 -11.10
N PHE A 625 -8.23 16.25 -10.47
CA PHE A 625 -7.74 17.50 -11.05
C PHE A 625 -6.24 17.36 -11.29
N ILE A 626 -5.81 17.41 -12.54
CA ILE A 626 -4.41 17.22 -12.97
C ILE A 626 -3.81 18.59 -13.33
N LEU A 627 -3.25 19.30 -12.35
CA LEU A 627 -2.63 20.62 -12.58
C LEU A 627 -1.25 20.48 -13.21
N ALA A 628 -0.49 19.47 -12.82
CA ALA A 628 0.82 19.21 -13.37
C ALA A 628 0.79 17.93 -14.18
N SER A 629 0.91 18.07 -15.47
CA SER A 629 1.14 16.97 -16.38
C SER A 629 2.64 16.81 -16.66
N THR A 630 2.99 15.61 -17.02
CA THR A 630 4.30 15.22 -17.47
C THR A 630 4.27 15.04 -18.99
N THR A 631 5.35 15.31 -19.66
CA THR A 631 5.52 14.98 -21.08
C THR A 631 5.71 13.49 -21.33
N ASN A 632 5.92 12.69 -20.25
CA ASN A 632 6.07 11.25 -20.34
C ASN A 632 4.70 10.55 -20.44
N PRO A 633 4.35 9.95 -21.59
CA PRO A 633 3.09 9.24 -21.77
C PRO A 633 2.80 8.19 -20.71
N LYS A 634 3.81 7.50 -20.20
CA LYS A 634 3.65 6.45 -19.20
C LYS A 634 3.11 6.97 -17.89
N GLU A 635 3.63 8.09 -17.41
CA GLU A 635 3.22 8.66 -16.13
C GLU A 635 1.74 9.08 -16.15
N TYR A 636 1.29 9.79 -17.21
CA TYR A 636 -0.10 10.22 -17.27
C TYR A 636 -1.06 9.03 -17.53
N ILE A 637 -0.65 8.00 -18.29
CA ILE A 637 -1.44 6.78 -18.46
C ILE A 637 -1.58 6.04 -17.12
N GLN A 638 -0.50 5.96 -16.33
CA GLN A 638 -0.54 5.34 -15.00
C GLN A 638 -1.43 6.12 -14.04
N ARG A 639 -1.35 7.46 -14.01
CA ARG A 639 -2.24 8.35 -13.22
C ARG A 639 -3.70 8.09 -13.56
N ARG A 640 -4.05 8.11 -14.86
CA ARG A 640 -5.40 7.81 -15.32
C ARG A 640 -5.85 6.43 -14.83
N GLY A 641 -5.06 5.39 -15.03
CA GLY A 641 -5.40 4.03 -14.63
C GLY A 641 -5.71 3.88 -13.14
N ARG A 642 -5.15 4.73 -12.26
CA ARG A 642 -5.46 4.76 -10.83
C ARG A 642 -6.82 5.38 -10.54
N VAL A 643 -7.15 6.46 -11.24
CA VAL A 643 -8.46 7.12 -11.12
C VAL A 643 -9.57 6.18 -11.58
N LEU A 644 -9.30 5.28 -12.53
CA LEU A 644 -10.30 4.39 -13.12
C LEU A 644 -10.53 3.07 -12.35
N ARG A 645 -9.88 2.86 -11.23
CA ARG A 645 -10.14 1.66 -10.40
C ARG A 645 -11.60 1.61 -9.94
N LYS A 646 -12.16 0.41 -9.94
CA LYS A 646 -13.53 0.20 -9.46
C LYS A 646 -13.65 0.41 -7.97
N ALA A 647 -14.73 1.06 -7.57
CA ALA A 647 -15.13 1.22 -6.17
C ALA A 647 -16.66 1.12 -6.06
N PRO A 648 -17.20 0.79 -4.89
CA PRO A 648 -18.64 0.83 -4.64
C PRO A 648 -19.22 2.21 -4.97
N ASN A 649 -20.39 2.24 -5.60
CA ASN A 649 -21.10 3.48 -5.96
C ASN A 649 -20.31 4.45 -6.85
N LYS A 650 -19.42 3.93 -7.70
CA LYS A 650 -18.63 4.70 -8.66
C LYS A 650 -19.00 4.30 -10.09
N PRO A 651 -20.05 4.90 -10.69
CA PRO A 651 -20.48 4.57 -12.06
C PRO A 651 -19.50 5.09 -13.12
N PHE A 652 -18.90 6.24 -12.90
CA PHE A 652 -17.86 6.84 -13.75
C PHE A 652 -16.86 7.64 -12.92
N ALA A 653 -15.73 8.01 -13.51
CA ALA A 653 -14.76 8.94 -12.94
C ALA A 653 -14.74 10.25 -13.76
N ALA A 654 -14.47 11.38 -13.10
CA ALA A 654 -14.26 12.67 -13.77
C ALA A 654 -12.78 13.04 -13.71
N ILE A 655 -12.21 13.42 -14.86
CA ILE A 655 -10.81 13.85 -14.99
C ILE A 655 -10.78 15.24 -15.58
N PHE A 656 -10.33 16.21 -14.79
CA PHE A 656 -10.07 17.60 -15.17
C PHE A 656 -8.57 17.73 -15.42
N ASP A 657 -8.18 17.97 -16.66
CA ASP A 657 -6.77 18.08 -17.06
C ASP A 657 -6.46 19.51 -17.50
N PHE A 658 -5.55 20.18 -16.79
CA PHE A 658 -5.16 21.56 -17.03
C PHE A 658 -4.13 21.62 -18.16
N VAL A 659 -4.63 21.84 -19.36
CA VAL A 659 -3.87 21.91 -20.61
C VAL A 659 -3.24 23.29 -20.73
N THR A 660 -1.91 23.38 -20.74
CA THR A 660 -1.21 24.66 -20.82
C THR A 660 -0.84 24.99 -22.24
N LEU A 661 -1.42 26.06 -22.78
CA LEU A 661 -1.03 26.62 -24.08
C LEU A 661 -0.12 27.83 -23.89
N PRO A 662 0.79 28.12 -24.85
CA PRO A 662 1.66 29.30 -24.77
C PRO A 662 0.89 30.58 -24.62
N ARG A 663 -0.23 30.70 -25.36
CA ARG A 663 -1.10 31.92 -25.43
C ARG A 663 -2.50 31.57 -25.80
N PRO A 664 -3.47 32.48 -25.63
CA PRO A 664 -4.87 32.30 -26.08
C PRO A 664 -4.95 32.00 -27.57
N LEU A 665 -5.79 31.04 -27.97
CA LEU A 665 -5.92 30.60 -29.39
C LEU A 665 -6.33 31.71 -30.34
N ASP A 666 -7.12 32.66 -29.89
CA ASP A 666 -7.56 33.82 -30.69
C ASP A 666 -6.43 34.81 -31.02
N THR A 667 -5.36 34.81 -30.28
CA THR A 667 -4.18 35.66 -30.52
C THR A 667 -3.19 35.07 -31.50
N VAL A 668 -3.26 33.78 -31.78
CA VAL A 668 -2.30 33.05 -32.63
C VAL A 668 -2.32 33.55 -34.08
N SER A 669 -3.48 33.95 -34.62
CA SER A 669 -3.59 34.48 -35.97
C SER A 669 -2.79 35.77 -36.23
N GLY A 670 -2.43 36.50 -35.19
CA GLY A 670 -1.61 37.72 -35.24
C GLY A 670 -0.08 37.44 -35.13
N LEU A 671 0.36 36.19 -34.97
CA LEU A 671 1.77 35.86 -34.80
C LEU A 671 2.52 35.81 -36.12
N THR A 672 3.82 36.09 -36.05
CA THR A 672 4.74 35.75 -37.14
C THR A 672 4.90 34.23 -37.22
N THR A 673 5.25 33.70 -38.40
CA THR A 673 5.51 32.28 -38.61
C THR A 673 6.55 31.74 -37.64
N GLU A 674 7.58 32.54 -37.32
CA GLU A 674 8.65 32.16 -36.39
C GLU A 674 8.15 32.04 -34.92
N GLN A 675 7.27 32.94 -34.50
CA GLN A 675 6.65 32.88 -33.17
C GLN A 675 5.74 31.66 -33.05
N ALA A 676 4.87 31.42 -34.05
CA ALA A 676 4.00 30.25 -34.07
C ALA A 676 4.80 28.93 -34.04
N GLN A 677 5.95 28.87 -34.72
CA GLN A 677 6.85 27.70 -34.68
C GLN A 677 7.45 27.46 -33.30
N ARG A 678 7.77 28.51 -32.54
CA ARG A 678 8.29 28.36 -31.16
C ARG A 678 7.25 27.76 -30.20
N ASP A 679 5.98 28.07 -30.43
CA ASP A 679 4.87 27.54 -29.64
C ASP A 679 4.62 26.04 -29.91
N LEU A 680 4.95 25.53 -31.10
CA LEU A 680 4.58 24.19 -31.56
C LEU A 680 5.05 23.06 -30.64
N SER A 681 6.23 23.19 -30.03
CA SER A 681 6.75 22.15 -29.12
C SER A 681 5.81 21.90 -27.92
N LEU A 682 5.37 22.97 -27.24
CA LEU A 682 4.42 22.86 -26.14
C LEU A 682 3.05 22.41 -26.64
N VAL A 683 2.55 23.03 -27.70
CA VAL A 683 1.22 22.74 -28.26
C VAL A 683 1.10 21.27 -28.68
N LYS A 684 2.10 20.70 -29.36
CA LYS A 684 2.08 19.29 -29.79
C LYS A 684 2.11 18.32 -28.63
N ASN A 685 2.89 18.61 -27.58
CA ASN A 685 2.93 17.78 -26.37
C ASN A 685 1.56 17.75 -25.67
N GLU A 686 0.95 18.92 -25.51
CA GLU A 686 -0.39 19.03 -24.92
C GLU A 686 -1.45 18.35 -25.80
N LEU A 687 -1.38 18.54 -27.10
CA LEU A 687 -2.29 17.92 -28.08
C LEU A 687 -2.22 16.38 -28.03
N SER A 688 -1.02 15.81 -27.96
CA SER A 688 -0.84 14.36 -27.81
C SER A 688 -1.52 13.84 -26.55
N ARG A 689 -1.40 14.56 -25.41
CA ARG A 689 -2.06 14.19 -24.16
C ARG A 689 -3.58 14.29 -24.25
N ILE A 690 -4.12 15.35 -24.83
CA ILE A 690 -5.57 15.51 -25.04
C ILE A 690 -6.11 14.36 -25.89
N LYS A 691 -5.43 14.00 -26.98
CA LYS A 691 -5.80 12.86 -27.84
C LYS A 691 -5.85 11.56 -27.05
N GLU A 692 -4.82 11.27 -26.25
CA GLU A 692 -4.74 10.03 -25.47
C GLU A 692 -5.83 9.94 -24.38
N PHE A 693 -6.12 11.04 -23.66
CA PHE A 693 -7.19 11.04 -22.66
C PHE A 693 -8.58 11.08 -23.27
N GLY A 694 -8.76 11.85 -24.36
CA GLY A 694 -10.06 12.04 -25.02
C GLY A 694 -10.55 10.80 -25.75
N ARG A 695 -9.65 9.98 -26.31
CA ARG A 695 -9.98 8.83 -27.17
C ARG A 695 -10.95 7.83 -26.53
N LEU A 696 -10.82 7.56 -25.24
CA LEU A 696 -11.63 6.57 -24.51
C LEU A 696 -12.64 7.20 -23.53
N ALA A 697 -12.75 8.53 -23.51
CA ALA A 697 -13.68 9.24 -22.65
C ALA A 697 -15.12 9.11 -23.18
N GLU A 698 -16.11 8.97 -22.27
CA GLU A 698 -17.53 8.94 -22.63
C GLU A 698 -17.99 10.24 -23.32
N ASN A 699 -17.36 11.38 -22.96
CA ASN A 699 -17.63 12.71 -23.53
C ASN A 699 -16.53 13.14 -24.49
N SER A 700 -16.01 12.24 -25.32
CA SER A 700 -14.88 12.47 -26.25
C SER A 700 -15.10 13.68 -27.22
N MET A 701 -16.33 14.09 -27.44
CA MET A 701 -16.62 15.27 -28.28
C MET A 701 -15.93 16.54 -27.77
N LEU A 702 -15.90 16.78 -26.46
CA LEU A 702 -15.23 17.96 -25.88
C LEU A 702 -13.73 17.97 -26.18
N ALA A 703 -13.08 16.82 -26.09
CA ALA A 703 -11.67 16.70 -26.45
C ALA A 703 -11.45 16.88 -27.94
N ASN A 704 -12.30 16.29 -28.80
CA ASN A 704 -12.19 16.38 -30.22
C ASN A 704 -12.41 17.83 -30.74
N ASP A 705 -13.35 18.56 -30.17
CA ASP A 705 -13.57 19.96 -30.47
C ASP A 705 -12.35 20.83 -30.13
N LEU A 706 -11.72 20.58 -28.98
CA LEU A 706 -10.50 21.29 -28.60
C LEU A 706 -9.31 20.90 -29.50
N ILE A 707 -9.14 19.60 -29.78
CA ILE A 707 -8.11 19.09 -30.70
C ILE A 707 -8.24 19.80 -32.05
N TRP A 708 -9.44 19.81 -32.61
CA TRP A 708 -9.72 20.47 -33.91
C TRP A 708 -9.38 21.97 -33.85
N LYS A 709 -9.82 22.67 -32.80
CA LYS A 709 -9.50 24.10 -32.62
C LYS A 709 -7.99 24.35 -32.59
N ILE A 710 -7.24 23.58 -31.84
CA ILE A 710 -5.79 23.73 -31.72
C ILE A 710 -5.12 23.43 -33.08
N GLN A 711 -5.50 22.33 -33.71
CA GLN A 711 -4.95 21.94 -35.03
C GLN A 711 -5.22 22.98 -36.11
N ASP A 712 -6.46 23.50 -36.19
CA ASP A 712 -6.84 24.53 -37.13
C ASP A 712 -6.07 25.84 -36.89
N THR A 713 -5.99 26.28 -35.64
CA THR A 713 -5.34 27.54 -35.26
C THR A 713 -3.81 27.53 -35.50
N TYR A 714 -3.13 26.42 -35.24
CA TYR A 714 -1.69 26.27 -35.44
C TYR A 714 -1.33 25.60 -36.78
N HIS A 715 -2.31 25.31 -37.63
CA HIS A 715 -2.13 24.62 -38.91
C HIS A 715 -1.41 23.28 -38.80
N ILE A 716 -1.72 22.49 -37.75
CA ILE A 716 -1.10 21.18 -37.50
C ILE A 716 -1.88 20.11 -38.27
N THR A 717 -1.24 19.41 -39.21
CA THR A 717 -1.80 18.23 -39.88
C THR A 717 -1.46 16.95 -39.10
N ASP A 718 -2.35 15.93 -39.15
CA ASP A 718 -2.12 14.67 -38.46
C ASP A 718 -0.85 13.94 -38.96
N GLU A 719 -0.50 14.00 -40.21
CA GLU A 719 0.72 13.43 -40.79
C GLU A 719 2.00 14.15 -40.29
N GLY A 720 1.94 15.46 -40.04
CA GLY A 720 3.06 16.23 -39.47
C GLY A 720 3.22 16.08 -37.97
N ALA A 721 2.22 15.57 -37.26
CA ALA A 721 2.27 15.39 -35.81
C ALA A 721 3.09 14.16 -35.42
N GLU A 722 3.17 13.10 -36.23
CA GLU A 722 3.98 11.92 -35.97
C GLU A 722 5.44 12.13 -36.36
N GLU A 723 5.73 12.77 -37.52
CA GLU A 723 7.12 13.02 -37.95
C GLU A 723 7.83 14.10 -37.11
N ASP A 724 7.12 15.12 -36.64
CA ASP A 724 7.71 16.18 -35.80
C ASP A 724 7.83 15.75 -34.33
N ILE A 725 7.02 14.80 -33.83
CA ILE A 725 7.25 14.13 -32.54
C ILE A 725 8.59 13.38 -32.59
N GLU A 726 8.96 12.78 -33.71
CA GLU A 726 10.29 12.21 -33.91
C GLU A 726 11.39 13.28 -33.94
N ASN A 727 11.13 14.48 -34.44
CA ASN A 727 12.16 15.52 -34.60
C ASN A 727 12.26 16.49 -33.41
N TYR A 728 11.18 16.86 -32.73
CA TYR A 728 11.16 17.78 -31.58
C TYR A 728 11.14 17.08 -30.22
N GLY A 729 10.85 15.82 -30.19
CA GLY A 729 11.13 14.99 -29.03
C GLY A 729 12.62 14.77 -28.76
N ARG A 730 13.47 15.51 -29.42
CA ARG A 730 14.91 15.62 -29.13
C ARG A 730 15.24 16.72 -28.13
N ASP A 731 14.24 17.41 -27.58
CA ASP A 731 14.39 18.36 -26.48
C ASP A 731 14.18 17.73 -25.10
#